data_c25df359a7528c69235b2bcd8f65d9f4
#
_entry.id   c25df359a7528c69235b2bcd8f65d9f4
#
_cell.length_a   1.000
_cell.length_b   1.000
_cell.length_c   1.000
_cell.angle_alpha   90.00
_cell.angle_beta   90.00
_cell.angle_gamma   90.00
#
_symmetry.space_group_name_H-M   'P 1'
#
loop_
_entity.id
_entity.type
_entity.pdbx_description
1 polymer ?
#
loop_
_entity_poly.entity_id
_entity_poly.type
_entity_poly.pdbx_seq_one_letter_code
_entity_poly.pdbx_strand_id
1 'polypeptide(L)'
;MSKAYNPEEIELKWQKKWEDAHCFEAEASHEKPKFYALIEFPYPSGAGLHVGHPRSNTAMDIIARKRRMEGYNVLFPIGWDAFGLPTENYAIKNHVHPAGVTKKNIDHFREQLKRIGFSFDWTREVNTTDPNYFKWTQWIFLQLYKKGLAYKSEMPVNWCPSCKCGLANEEVVAGKCERCGAEVIRRVKSQWMLKITAYAQKLLDGLDDVDFIDKVKVQQRNWIGRSEGAEVDFAIKDTDEKLRVYTTRPDTLFGATYMVIAPEHAAVDKLKARIANWDDVVAYREAAARKSDFERTELSKEKTGVELKGIKAVDPVDGREIPVFISDYVLATYGTGAIMAVPAHDTRDWDFAKKFGLPIVEVVSGGEDVQKAAYTDVEEGVLCNSGFLNGLSVAQAKKTIIDWLVEHKVGERKVNYKLRDWVFSRQRYWGEPIPLVKCEKCGWVPVPEDQLPVLLPEVDNYEPTDSGESPLSKMESWVNTTCPCCGAPAKRETDTMPQWAGSSWYFLRYADPHCDTALGRWDELKYWMPVDWYNGGMEHTTLHLLYSRFWNLFLYDIGAIPNAEAYKKRTSHGMILGANGEKMSKSRGNVINPDDTIAEIGADAFRMYEMFMGAFDQAIPWSTEGARGCRRFIERVWRLQDILTDEEGVRHELEAPVNAMIKKVSEDYERMKYNTAIAAMMSYVNEIYTRGSVTRGELRALLLCLNPVSPHMTEEMWEICGFGEPIYTQSWPTYDENKLVADEVEIAVQIKGKVRGRIMVPASLGKDDGEKLLENETVKKLVGDAQVKKIIFVPGRLLNIVC
;
A
#
# COMPACT_ATOMS: atom_id res chain seq x y z
N MET A 1 -27.73 -27.02 31.66
CA MET A 1 -27.78 -26.03 30.53
C MET A 1 -27.01 -24.80 30.92
N SER A 2 -26.08 -24.41 30.08
CA SER A 2 -25.30 -23.20 30.24
C SER A 2 -26.18 -21.93 30.27
N LYS A 3 -25.68 -20.84 30.88
CA LYS A 3 -26.32 -19.52 30.75
C LYS A 3 -26.34 -19.15 29.27
N ALA A 4 -27.35 -18.37 28.87
CA ALA A 4 -27.38 -17.80 27.53
C ALA A 4 -26.10 -16.95 27.31
N TYR A 5 -25.55 -17.03 26.12
CA TYR A 5 -24.36 -16.20 25.74
C TYR A 5 -24.72 -14.71 25.77
N ASN A 6 -24.07 -13.98 26.67
CA ASN A 6 -24.20 -12.54 26.81
C ASN A 6 -22.88 -11.86 26.43
N PRO A 7 -22.70 -11.38 25.17
CA PRO A 7 -21.43 -10.79 24.74
C PRO A 7 -21.05 -9.56 25.53
N GLU A 8 -21.99 -8.66 25.83
CA GLU A 8 -21.72 -7.39 26.49
C GLU A 8 -21.04 -7.60 27.86
N GLU A 9 -21.58 -8.52 28.67
CA GLU A 9 -21.02 -8.86 29.99
C GLU A 9 -19.64 -9.53 29.85
N ILE A 10 -19.51 -10.48 28.94
CA ILE A 10 -18.29 -11.26 28.74
C ILE A 10 -17.17 -10.38 28.18
N GLU A 11 -17.45 -9.57 27.17
CA GLU A 11 -16.49 -8.70 26.51
C GLU A 11 -15.92 -7.67 27.47
N LEU A 12 -16.75 -6.97 28.22
CA LEU A 12 -16.30 -5.99 29.23
C LEU A 12 -15.46 -6.63 30.34
N LYS A 13 -15.86 -7.84 30.80
CA LYS A 13 -15.10 -8.60 31.79
C LYS A 13 -13.68 -8.89 31.31
N TRP A 14 -13.53 -9.40 30.09
CA TRP A 14 -12.23 -9.82 29.57
C TRP A 14 -11.36 -8.66 29.15
N GLN A 15 -11.92 -7.61 28.55
CA GLN A 15 -11.17 -6.36 28.25
C GLN A 15 -10.54 -5.81 29.53
N LYS A 16 -11.31 -5.74 30.63
CA LYS A 16 -10.78 -5.30 31.91
C LYS A 16 -9.70 -6.25 32.45
N LYS A 17 -9.89 -7.57 32.40
CA LYS A 17 -8.89 -8.55 32.83
C LYS A 17 -7.57 -8.43 32.06
N TRP A 18 -7.61 -8.22 30.75
CA TRP A 18 -6.41 -8.03 29.93
C TRP A 18 -5.68 -6.73 30.27
N GLU A 19 -6.43 -5.65 30.50
CA GLU A 19 -5.85 -4.37 30.89
C GLU A 19 -5.20 -4.45 32.28
N ASP A 20 -5.91 -5.01 33.27
CA ASP A 20 -5.40 -5.19 34.63
C ASP A 20 -4.17 -6.13 34.69
N ALA A 21 -4.06 -7.09 33.77
CA ALA A 21 -2.95 -8.06 33.69
C ALA A 21 -1.77 -7.56 32.84
N HIS A 22 -1.88 -6.40 32.17
CA HIS A 22 -0.85 -5.83 31.27
C HIS A 22 -0.34 -6.81 30.20
N CYS A 23 -1.20 -7.78 29.79
CA CYS A 23 -0.78 -8.96 29.03
C CYS A 23 -0.37 -8.70 27.58
N PHE A 24 -0.59 -7.48 27.07
CA PHE A 24 -0.23 -7.09 25.69
C PHE A 24 0.90 -6.09 25.62
N GLU A 25 1.42 -5.64 26.75
CA GLU A 25 2.56 -4.74 26.84
C GLU A 25 3.86 -5.47 26.44
N ALA A 26 4.70 -4.79 25.65
CA ALA A 26 5.92 -5.34 25.13
C ALA A 26 7.15 -4.51 25.57
N GLU A 27 8.13 -5.18 26.14
CA GLU A 27 9.42 -4.60 26.49
C GLU A 27 10.53 -5.27 25.68
N ALA A 28 11.58 -4.52 25.34
CA ALA A 28 12.73 -5.10 24.67
C ALA A 28 13.39 -6.15 25.56
N SER A 29 13.43 -7.40 25.09
CA SER A 29 13.95 -8.54 25.85
C SER A 29 14.64 -9.51 24.92
N HIS A 30 15.83 -9.96 25.28
CA HIS A 30 16.60 -10.95 24.51
C HIS A 30 16.22 -12.39 24.84
N GLU A 31 15.29 -12.63 25.77
CA GLU A 31 14.88 -13.98 26.17
C GLU A 31 13.94 -14.65 25.16
N LYS A 32 13.17 -13.85 24.43
CA LYS A 32 12.19 -14.32 23.43
C LYS A 32 12.49 -13.70 22.07
N PRO A 33 12.23 -14.41 20.96
CA PRO A 33 12.30 -13.82 19.63
C PRO A 33 11.26 -12.69 19.52
N LYS A 34 11.65 -11.57 18.95
CA LYS A 34 10.73 -10.44 18.77
C LYS A 34 9.81 -10.67 17.56
N PHE A 35 8.62 -10.11 17.63
CA PHE A 35 7.73 -9.98 16.49
C PHE A 35 7.04 -8.61 16.54
N TYR A 36 7.32 -7.78 15.56
CA TYR A 36 6.72 -6.47 15.43
C TYR A 36 5.63 -6.51 14.35
N ALA A 37 4.37 -6.55 14.78
CA ALA A 37 3.19 -6.45 13.95
C ALA A 37 2.78 -4.98 13.78
N LEU A 38 2.53 -4.54 12.56
CA LEU A 38 2.16 -3.15 12.28
C LEU A 38 0.93 -3.08 11.39
N ILE A 39 0.07 -2.11 11.67
CA ILE A 39 -1.02 -1.65 10.82
C ILE A 39 -0.83 -0.17 10.50
N GLU A 40 -1.48 0.31 9.45
CA GLU A 40 -1.60 1.75 9.24
C GLU A 40 -2.46 2.35 10.36
N PHE A 41 -1.91 3.34 11.05
CA PHE A 41 -2.66 4.00 12.12
C PHE A 41 -3.78 4.86 11.54
N PRO A 42 -4.96 4.91 12.21
CA PRO A 42 -6.12 5.58 11.65
C PRO A 42 -5.98 7.09 11.68
N TYR A 43 -6.68 7.73 10.76
CA TYR A 43 -6.84 9.17 10.67
C TYR A 43 -8.15 9.59 11.38
N PRO A 44 -8.09 10.26 12.55
CA PRO A 44 -9.28 10.58 13.36
C PRO A 44 -10.07 11.77 12.80
N SER A 45 -10.49 11.73 11.53
CA SER A 45 -11.11 12.84 10.80
C SER A 45 -12.64 12.90 10.89
N GLY A 46 -13.25 12.13 11.76
CA GLY A 46 -14.69 12.10 11.80
C GLY A 46 -15.27 11.49 13.08
N ALA A 47 -16.59 11.35 13.12
CA ALA A 47 -17.33 10.93 14.31
C ALA A 47 -17.18 9.44 14.67
N GLY A 48 -16.13 8.75 14.26
CA GLY A 48 -15.86 7.36 14.55
C GLY A 48 -15.37 6.55 13.34
N LEU A 49 -14.99 5.33 13.60
CA LEU A 49 -14.63 4.31 12.61
C LEU A 49 -15.86 3.90 11.79
N HIS A 50 -15.66 3.39 10.60
CA HIS A 50 -16.62 2.55 9.89
C HIS A 50 -16.11 1.10 9.84
N VAL A 51 -16.98 0.15 9.57
CA VAL A 51 -16.65 -1.30 9.59
C VAL A 51 -15.47 -1.70 8.67
N GLY A 52 -15.07 -0.87 7.72
CA GLY A 52 -13.90 -1.16 6.90
C GLY A 52 -12.55 -0.93 7.58
N HIS A 53 -12.46 -0.09 8.62
CA HIS A 53 -11.21 0.17 9.34
C HIS A 53 -10.74 -1.05 10.16
N PRO A 54 -11.60 -1.76 10.91
CA PRO A 54 -11.18 -2.89 11.73
C PRO A 54 -10.66 -4.10 10.96
N ARG A 55 -10.86 -4.18 9.64
CA ARG A 55 -10.43 -5.35 8.83
C ARG A 55 -8.93 -5.63 8.93
N SER A 56 -8.10 -4.62 8.72
CA SER A 56 -6.65 -4.74 8.87
C SER A 56 -6.26 -5.03 10.32
N ASN A 57 -6.92 -4.34 11.25
CA ASN A 57 -6.65 -4.46 12.69
C ASN A 57 -6.96 -5.88 13.17
N THR A 58 -8.11 -6.43 12.80
CA THR A 58 -8.52 -7.81 13.16
C THR A 58 -7.55 -8.84 12.59
N ALA A 59 -7.17 -8.69 11.32
CA ALA A 59 -6.25 -9.60 10.68
C ALA A 59 -4.89 -9.66 11.39
N MET A 60 -4.32 -8.48 11.70
CA MET A 60 -3.02 -8.41 12.37
C MET A 60 -3.10 -8.74 13.85
N ASP A 61 -4.24 -8.51 14.51
CA ASP A 61 -4.48 -8.94 15.88
C ASP A 61 -4.50 -10.49 16.00
N ILE A 62 -5.09 -11.17 15.00
CA ILE A 62 -5.04 -12.64 14.91
C ILE A 62 -3.60 -13.13 14.86
N ILE A 63 -2.77 -12.52 14.01
CA ILE A 63 -1.35 -12.85 13.90
C ILE A 63 -0.61 -12.52 15.21
N ALA A 64 -0.86 -11.36 15.80
CA ALA A 64 -0.22 -10.95 17.05
C ALA A 64 -0.54 -11.90 18.21
N ARG A 65 -1.81 -12.32 18.37
CA ARG A 65 -2.23 -13.30 19.39
C ARG A 65 -1.59 -14.67 19.14
N LYS A 66 -1.63 -15.16 17.89
CA LYS A 66 -0.97 -16.43 17.53
C LYS A 66 0.53 -16.38 17.83
N ARG A 67 1.24 -15.29 17.48
CA ARG A 67 2.67 -15.15 17.77
C ARG A 67 2.98 -15.15 19.26
N ARG A 68 2.14 -14.51 20.10
CA ARG A 68 2.29 -14.61 21.57
C ARG A 68 2.16 -16.06 22.05
N MET A 69 1.16 -16.79 21.54
CA MET A 69 0.98 -18.23 21.84
C MET A 69 2.13 -19.10 21.30
N GLU A 70 2.85 -18.66 20.28
CA GLU A 70 4.06 -19.30 19.75
C GLU A 70 5.33 -18.90 20.52
N GLY A 71 5.20 -18.08 21.57
CA GLY A 71 6.30 -17.72 22.47
C GLY A 71 7.09 -16.49 22.02
N TYR A 72 6.61 -15.72 21.04
CA TYR A 72 7.25 -14.47 20.65
C TYR A 72 6.96 -13.34 21.63
N ASN A 73 7.90 -12.40 21.73
CA ASN A 73 7.70 -11.09 22.32
C ASN A 73 7.10 -10.17 21.24
N VAL A 74 5.82 -9.84 21.38
CA VAL A 74 5.04 -9.19 20.30
C VAL A 74 4.81 -7.74 20.61
N LEU A 75 5.33 -6.85 19.74
CA LEU A 75 4.96 -5.44 19.70
C LEU A 75 3.82 -5.25 18.68
N PHE A 76 2.65 -4.84 19.16
CA PHE A 76 1.49 -4.49 18.33
C PHE A 76 0.90 -3.17 18.81
N PRO A 77 1.45 -2.04 18.36
CA PRO A 77 1.09 -0.70 18.82
C PRO A 77 -0.05 -0.08 18.03
N ILE A 78 -0.59 1.03 18.55
CA ILE A 78 -1.60 1.86 17.90
C ILE A 78 -1.28 3.35 18.11
N GLY A 79 -1.80 4.22 17.25
CA GLY A 79 -1.64 5.66 17.34
C GLY A 79 -2.54 6.40 16.36
N TRP A 80 -2.29 7.70 16.20
CA TRP A 80 -3.19 8.60 15.50
C TRP A 80 -2.41 9.47 14.50
N ASP A 81 -2.77 9.37 13.23
CA ASP A 81 -2.35 10.33 12.20
C ASP A 81 -3.31 11.51 12.25
N ALA A 82 -3.00 12.52 13.03
CA ALA A 82 -3.98 13.50 13.50
C ALA A 82 -3.84 14.92 12.90
N PHE A 83 -2.73 15.22 12.21
CA PHE A 83 -2.60 16.42 11.39
C PHE A 83 -3.25 16.25 10.02
N GLY A 84 -3.53 17.35 9.32
CA GLY A 84 -3.88 17.35 7.91
C GLY A 84 -5.27 17.88 7.54
N LEU A 85 -5.52 17.91 6.24
CA LEU A 85 -6.66 18.56 5.60
C LEU A 85 -8.05 18.08 6.05
N PRO A 86 -8.32 16.77 6.25
CA PRO A 86 -9.67 16.36 6.60
C PRO A 86 -10.17 16.91 7.93
N THR A 87 -9.34 16.89 8.97
CA THR A 87 -9.69 17.47 10.29
C THR A 87 -9.82 18.98 10.20
N GLU A 88 -8.89 19.66 9.52
CA GLU A 88 -8.93 21.11 9.34
C GLU A 88 -10.19 21.54 8.57
N ASN A 89 -10.52 20.89 7.47
CA ASN A 89 -11.72 21.20 6.69
C ASN A 89 -13.01 20.94 7.49
N TYR A 90 -13.04 19.88 8.31
CA TYR A 90 -14.15 19.65 9.22
C TYR A 90 -14.28 20.74 10.27
N ALA A 91 -13.16 21.14 10.85
CA ALA A 91 -13.10 22.16 11.88
C ALA A 91 -13.53 23.56 11.36
N ILE A 92 -13.07 23.94 10.15
CA ILE A 92 -13.51 25.16 9.46
C ILE A 92 -15.03 25.13 9.22
N LYS A 93 -15.54 24.02 8.65
CA LYS A 93 -16.99 23.89 8.37
C LYS A 93 -17.87 24.00 9.61
N ASN A 94 -17.38 23.58 10.76
CA ASN A 94 -18.14 23.54 12.00
C ASN A 94 -17.76 24.70 12.97
N HIS A 95 -16.91 25.63 12.54
CA HIS A 95 -16.44 26.78 13.33
C HIS A 95 -15.86 26.38 14.70
N VAL A 96 -15.00 25.34 14.71
CA VAL A 96 -14.33 24.82 15.92
C VAL A 96 -12.83 24.72 15.67
N HIS A 97 -12.03 24.72 16.75
CA HIS A 97 -10.59 24.56 16.61
C HIS A 97 -10.20 23.10 16.30
N PRO A 98 -9.29 22.81 15.35
CA PRO A 98 -8.93 21.45 14.95
C PRO A 98 -8.35 20.61 16.10
N ALA A 99 -7.59 21.19 17.02
CA ALA A 99 -7.05 20.46 18.16
C ALA A 99 -8.14 19.85 19.06
N GLY A 100 -9.22 20.58 19.33
CA GLY A 100 -10.34 20.09 20.15
C GLY A 100 -11.12 18.97 19.45
N VAL A 101 -11.32 19.10 18.15
CA VAL A 101 -11.95 18.05 17.32
C VAL A 101 -11.08 16.81 17.29
N THR A 102 -9.78 16.97 17.04
CA THR A 102 -8.79 15.88 17.02
C THR A 102 -8.83 15.09 18.32
N LYS A 103 -8.75 15.78 19.47
CA LYS A 103 -8.79 15.14 20.79
C LYS A 103 -10.07 14.31 20.97
N LYS A 104 -11.23 14.91 20.72
CA LYS A 104 -12.53 14.23 20.84
C LYS A 104 -12.64 12.99 19.95
N ASN A 105 -12.16 13.11 18.72
CA ASN A 105 -12.20 12.00 17.77
C ASN A 105 -11.24 10.88 18.19
N ILE A 106 -10.04 11.20 18.65
CA ILE A 106 -9.08 10.21 19.17
C ILE A 106 -9.68 9.46 20.35
N ASP A 107 -10.29 10.16 21.31
CA ASP A 107 -10.90 9.52 22.46
C ASP A 107 -12.00 8.53 22.04
N HIS A 108 -12.86 8.90 21.09
CA HIS A 108 -13.89 8.02 20.58
C HIS A 108 -13.35 6.82 19.77
N PHE A 109 -12.35 7.05 18.90
CA PHE A 109 -11.70 5.97 18.16
C PHE A 109 -11.03 4.96 19.12
N ARG A 110 -10.41 5.46 20.19
CA ARG A 110 -9.78 4.63 21.21
C ARG A 110 -10.82 3.75 21.91
N GLU A 111 -11.97 4.32 22.28
CA GLU A 111 -13.09 3.56 22.87
C GLU A 111 -13.60 2.47 21.92
N GLN A 112 -13.80 2.78 20.63
CA GLN A 112 -14.22 1.81 19.64
C GLN A 112 -13.21 0.67 19.46
N LEU A 113 -11.91 0.97 19.36
CA LEU A 113 -10.86 -0.05 19.22
C LEU A 113 -10.73 -0.92 20.46
N LYS A 114 -10.83 -0.34 21.65
CA LYS A 114 -10.87 -1.10 22.92
C LYS A 114 -12.10 -2.00 22.97
N ARG A 115 -13.27 -1.51 22.56
CA ARG A 115 -14.53 -2.27 22.54
C ARG A 115 -14.48 -3.49 21.60
N ILE A 116 -13.72 -3.41 20.49
CA ILE A 116 -13.51 -4.55 19.59
C ILE A 116 -12.56 -5.60 20.22
N GLY A 117 -11.81 -5.24 21.25
CA GLY A 117 -10.94 -6.14 22.00
C GLY A 117 -9.62 -6.48 21.29
N PHE A 118 -9.00 -5.51 20.62
CA PHE A 118 -7.68 -5.69 20.02
C PHE A 118 -6.58 -5.77 21.09
N SER A 119 -5.57 -6.60 20.84
CA SER A 119 -4.42 -6.81 21.72
C SER A 119 -3.30 -5.77 21.47
N PHE A 120 -3.69 -4.49 21.32
CA PHE A 120 -2.73 -3.41 21.19
C PHE A 120 -1.97 -3.13 22.49
N ASP A 121 -0.70 -2.81 22.35
CA ASP A 121 0.08 -2.22 23.42
C ASP A 121 -0.22 -0.71 23.52
N TRP A 122 -1.17 -0.35 24.38
CA TRP A 122 -1.61 1.03 24.59
C TRP A 122 -0.58 1.90 25.29
N THR A 123 0.45 1.33 25.92
CA THR A 123 1.56 2.11 26.51
C THR A 123 2.44 2.74 25.45
N ARG A 124 2.35 2.26 24.22
CA ARG A 124 3.10 2.77 23.07
C ARG A 124 2.27 3.61 22.10
N GLU A 125 1.12 4.12 22.61
CA GLU A 125 0.25 5.01 21.83
C GLU A 125 1.00 6.29 21.42
N VAL A 126 0.92 6.67 20.15
CA VAL A 126 1.49 7.91 19.62
C VAL A 126 0.44 8.78 18.94
N ASN A 127 0.67 10.08 18.93
CA ASN A 127 -0.19 11.06 18.26
C ASN A 127 0.70 12.03 17.49
N THR A 128 0.52 12.14 16.18
CA THR A 128 1.34 13.02 15.34
C THR A 128 1.20 14.50 15.69
N THR A 129 0.12 14.91 16.38
CA THR A 129 -0.08 16.29 16.85
C THR A 129 0.53 16.56 18.24
N ASP A 130 1.11 15.55 18.90
CA ASP A 130 1.84 15.75 20.15
C ASP A 130 3.16 16.47 19.87
N PRO A 131 3.47 17.59 20.57
CA PRO A 131 4.75 18.27 20.46
C PRO A 131 5.97 17.36 20.65
N ASN A 132 5.89 16.37 21.54
CA ASN A 132 6.96 15.39 21.75
C ASN A 132 7.13 14.45 20.55
N TYR A 133 6.10 14.29 19.74
CA TYR A 133 6.16 13.53 18.50
C TYR A 133 6.70 14.39 17.34
N PHE A 134 6.04 15.51 17.03
CA PHE A 134 6.40 16.27 15.84
C PHE A 134 7.72 17.06 15.98
N LYS A 135 8.25 17.23 17.20
CA LYS A 135 9.63 17.65 17.42
C LYS A 135 10.60 16.84 16.55
N TRP A 136 10.40 15.53 16.48
CA TRP A 136 11.26 14.63 15.74
C TRP A 136 10.94 14.63 14.23
N THR A 137 9.70 14.83 13.82
CA THR A 137 9.35 15.11 12.43
C THR A 137 10.12 16.36 11.93
N GLN A 138 10.12 17.42 12.73
CA GLN A 138 10.87 18.65 12.45
C GLN A 138 12.38 18.40 12.41
N TRP A 139 12.90 17.60 13.33
CA TRP A 139 14.31 17.23 13.35
C TRP A 139 14.71 16.47 12.07
N ILE A 140 13.92 15.49 11.62
CA ILE A 140 14.17 14.75 10.37
C ILE A 140 14.20 15.72 9.18
N PHE A 141 13.25 16.64 9.11
CA PHE A 141 13.24 17.66 8.07
C PHE A 141 14.52 18.51 8.08
N LEU A 142 15.00 18.93 9.25
CA LEU A 142 16.25 19.66 9.38
C LEU A 142 17.46 18.86 8.90
N GLN A 143 17.51 17.56 9.19
CA GLN A 143 18.58 16.70 8.67
C GLN A 143 18.52 16.59 7.13
N LEU A 144 17.33 16.43 6.54
CA LEU A 144 17.13 16.46 5.08
C LEU A 144 17.60 17.81 4.50
N TYR A 145 17.26 18.92 5.14
CA TYR A 145 17.69 20.25 4.72
C TYR A 145 19.22 20.40 4.77
N LYS A 146 19.86 20.02 5.89
CA LYS A 146 21.32 20.06 6.05
C LYS A 146 22.07 19.23 5.00
N LYS A 147 21.46 18.15 4.51
CA LYS A 147 22.01 17.29 3.44
C LYS A 147 21.65 17.78 2.02
N GLY A 148 20.93 18.92 1.88
CA GLY A 148 20.51 19.44 0.57
C GLY A 148 19.41 18.60 -0.10
N LEU A 149 18.72 17.76 0.66
CA LEU A 149 17.62 16.94 0.19
C LEU A 149 16.27 17.63 0.37
N ALA A 150 16.16 18.62 1.25
CA ALA A 150 15.03 19.55 1.32
C ALA A 150 15.45 20.89 0.74
N TYR A 151 14.70 21.38 -0.25
CA TYR A 151 15.01 22.66 -0.94
C TYR A 151 13.73 23.37 -1.32
N LYS A 152 13.79 24.70 -1.47
CA LYS A 152 12.68 25.53 -1.92
C LYS A 152 12.81 25.85 -3.41
N SER A 153 11.74 25.64 -4.16
CA SER A 153 11.70 25.90 -5.61
C SER A 153 10.40 26.57 -6.00
N GLU A 154 10.49 27.51 -6.92
CA GLU A 154 9.34 28.11 -7.58
C GLU A 154 9.06 27.35 -8.85
N MET A 155 7.90 26.68 -8.92
CA MET A 155 7.57 25.82 -10.04
C MET A 155 6.05 25.64 -10.17
N PRO A 156 5.57 25.24 -11.36
CA PRO A 156 4.18 24.83 -11.52
C PRO A 156 3.90 23.55 -10.69
N VAL A 157 3.00 23.64 -9.71
CA VAL A 157 2.55 22.53 -8.89
C VAL A 157 1.10 22.21 -9.17
N ASN A 158 0.68 21.00 -8.83
CA ASN A 158 -0.73 20.65 -8.79
C ASN A 158 -1.38 21.45 -7.66
N TRP A 159 -2.42 22.20 -8.00
CA TRP A 159 -3.14 23.05 -7.06
C TRP A 159 -4.60 22.61 -6.98
N CYS A 160 -5.07 22.32 -5.79
CA CYS A 160 -6.48 22.07 -5.54
C CYS A 160 -7.20 23.39 -5.19
N PRO A 161 -8.11 23.90 -6.06
CA PRO A 161 -8.82 25.15 -5.78
C PRO A 161 -9.81 25.06 -4.63
N SER A 162 -10.33 23.87 -4.35
CA SER A 162 -11.23 23.63 -3.21
C SER A 162 -10.47 23.52 -1.87
N CYS A 163 -9.38 22.76 -1.83
CA CYS A 163 -8.54 22.67 -0.64
C CYS A 163 -7.62 23.90 -0.47
N LYS A 164 -7.46 24.74 -1.51
CA LYS A 164 -6.60 25.92 -1.53
C LYS A 164 -5.14 25.62 -1.13
N CYS A 165 -4.58 24.54 -1.64
CA CYS A 165 -3.19 24.13 -1.37
C CYS A 165 -2.55 23.38 -2.54
N GLY A 166 -1.20 23.36 -2.54
CA GLY A 166 -0.41 22.51 -3.42
C GLY A 166 -0.55 21.03 -3.07
N LEU A 167 -0.50 20.19 -4.10
CA LEU A 167 -0.58 18.72 -3.98
C LEU A 167 0.67 18.09 -4.59
N ALA A 168 1.13 16.99 -4.00
CA ALA A 168 2.09 16.11 -4.62
C ALA A 168 1.47 15.39 -5.84
N ASN A 169 2.30 14.85 -6.73
CA ASN A 169 1.79 14.13 -7.91
C ASN A 169 0.98 12.91 -7.52
N GLU A 170 1.38 12.25 -6.45
CA GLU A 170 0.76 11.07 -5.86
C GLU A 170 -0.64 11.34 -5.30
N GLU A 171 -0.95 12.59 -4.95
CA GLU A 171 -2.24 13.02 -4.40
C GLU A 171 -3.26 13.42 -5.49
N VAL A 172 -2.90 13.22 -6.76
CA VAL A 172 -3.76 13.54 -7.92
C VAL A 172 -4.15 12.26 -8.64
N VAL A 173 -5.43 11.93 -8.64
CA VAL A 173 -5.98 10.74 -9.29
C VAL A 173 -6.90 11.15 -10.43
N ALA A 174 -6.56 10.76 -11.67
CA ALA A 174 -7.33 11.11 -12.88
C ALA A 174 -7.64 12.63 -13.00
N GLY A 175 -6.65 13.49 -12.69
CA GLY A 175 -6.78 14.95 -12.74
C GLY A 175 -7.56 15.57 -11.59
N LYS A 176 -7.95 14.79 -10.58
CA LYS A 176 -8.72 15.23 -9.42
C LYS A 176 -7.94 15.10 -8.13
N CYS A 177 -8.23 15.98 -7.18
CA CYS A 177 -7.70 15.90 -5.84
C CYS A 177 -8.24 14.64 -5.14
N GLU A 178 -7.36 13.77 -4.67
CA GLU A 178 -7.70 12.53 -3.96
C GLU A 178 -8.61 12.80 -2.74
N ARG A 179 -8.41 13.95 -2.07
CA ARG A 179 -9.10 14.31 -0.82
C ARG A 179 -10.52 14.81 -1.02
N CYS A 180 -10.73 15.76 -1.95
CA CYS A 180 -12.01 16.44 -2.10
C CYS A 180 -12.71 16.17 -3.44
N GLY A 181 -12.04 15.51 -4.40
CA GLY A 181 -12.56 15.20 -5.72
C GLY A 181 -12.63 16.40 -6.69
N ALA A 182 -12.20 17.60 -6.28
CA ALA A 182 -12.17 18.78 -7.15
C ALA A 182 -11.13 18.61 -8.26
N GLU A 183 -11.38 19.20 -9.42
CA GLU A 183 -10.42 19.27 -10.53
C GLU A 183 -9.17 20.05 -10.10
N VAL A 184 -8.00 19.47 -10.40
CA VAL A 184 -6.70 20.05 -10.06
C VAL A 184 -6.23 20.92 -11.21
N ILE A 185 -5.74 22.12 -10.89
CA ILE A 185 -5.16 23.05 -11.85
C ILE A 185 -3.65 23.19 -11.63
N ARG A 186 -2.93 23.73 -12.62
CA ARG A 186 -1.53 24.12 -12.47
C ARG A 186 -1.42 25.54 -11.95
N ARG A 187 -0.59 25.74 -10.93
CA ARG A 187 -0.29 27.06 -10.37
C ARG A 187 1.19 27.14 -10.02
N VAL A 188 1.86 28.21 -10.45
CA VAL A 188 3.25 28.47 -10.03
C VAL A 188 3.24 28.90 -8.57
N LYS A 189 3.99 28.17 -7.75
CA LYS A 189 4.13 28.40 -6.31
C LYS A 189 5.55 28.11 -5.85
N SER A 190 6.00 28.88 -4.87
CA SER A 190 7.20 28.56 -4.13
C SER A 190 6.89 27.47 -3.13
N GLN A 191 7.51 26.29 -3.27
CA GLN A 191 7.24 25.07 -2.50
C GLN A 191 8.52 24.50 -1.92
N TRP A 192 8.40 23.90 -0.74
CA TRP A 192 9.44 22.98 -0.27
C TRP A 192 9.30 21.64 -0.96
N MET A 193 10.43 21.14 -1.42
CA MET A 193 10.56 19.89 -2.13
C MET A 193 11.48 18.96 -1.35
N LEU A 194 11.16 17.66 -1.31
CA LEU A 194 12.09 16.64 -0.85
C LEU A 194 12.62 15.85 -2.04
N LYS A 195 13.95 15.71 -2.11
CA LYS A 195 14.65 15.10 -3.24
C LYS A 195 14.61 13.57 -3.17
N ILE A 196 13.39 13.00 -3.20
CA ILE A 196 13.17 11.55 -3.19
C ILE A 196 13.82 10.87 -4.40
N THR A 197 13.99 11.60 -5.52
CA THR A 197 14.66 11.09 -6.72
C THR A 197 16.11 10.69 -6.46
N ALA A 198 16.79 11.30 -5.48
CA ALA A 198 18.13 10.90 -5.06
C ALA A 198 18.18 9.48 -4.47
N TYR A 199 17.03 8.96 -4.04
CA TYR A 199 16.88 7.63 -3.47
C TYR A 199 16.19 6.63 -4.42
N ALA A 200 15.85 7.05 -5.64
CA ALA A 200 15.09 6.23 -6.60
C ALA A 200 15.69 4.84 -6.81
N GLN A 201 17.03 4.74 -7.00
CA GLN A 201 17.69 3.45 -7.18
C GLN A 201 17.68 2.62 -5.90
N LYS A 202 17.99 3.20 -4.74
CA LYS A 202 17.95 2.49 -3.45
C LYS A 202 16.55 1.96 -3.13
N LEU A 203 15.50 2.74 -3.45
CA LEU A 203 14.10 2.32 -3.30
C LEU A 203 13.75 1.13 -4.20
N LEU A 204 14.33 1.04 -5.40
CA LEU A 204 14.15 -0.12 -6.28
C LEU A 204 14.92 -1.34 -5.79
N ASP A 205 16.20 -1.17 -5.46
CA ASP A 205 17.08 -2.26 -5.03
C ASP A 205 16.51 -2.93 -3.76
N GLY A 206 16.06 -2.15 -2.78
CA GLY A 206 15.47 -2.67 -1.56
C GLY A 206 14.19 -3.48 -1.75
N LEU A 207 13.49 -3.37 -2.90
CA LEU A 207 12.34 -4.23 -3.19
C LEU A 207 12.70 -5.70 -3.41
N ASP A 208 13.96 -5.99 -3.72
CA ASP A 208 14.43 -7.36 -3.91
C ASP A 208 14.70 -8.05 -2.57
N ASP A 209 14.99 -7.27 -1.54
CA ASP A 209 15.36 -7.75 -0.20
C ASP A 209 14.14 -7.95 0.75
N VAL A 210 12.94 -7.54 0.34
CA VAL A 210 11.73 -7.56 1.19
C VAL A 210 10.66 -8.52 0.68
N ASP A 211 9.89 -9.09 1.61
CA ASP A 211 8.71 -9.95 1.32
C ASP A 211 7.44 -9.10 1.17
N PHE A 212 7.40 -8.27 0.13
CA PHE A 212 6.19 -7.54 -0.22
C PHE A 212 5.40 -8.31 -1.28
N ILE A 213 4.07 -8.26 -1.21
CA ILE A 213 3.22 -8.87 -2.25
C ILE A 213 3.55 -8.27 -3.63
N ASP A 214 3.51 -9.10 -4.67
CA ASP A 214 3.93 -8.72 -6.03
C ASP A 214 3.24 -7.45 -6.54
N LYS A 215 1.96 -7.27 -6.26
CA LYS A 215 1.20 -6.07 -6.64
C LYS A 215 1.85 -4.79 -6.11
N VAL A 216 2.34 -4.80 -4.87
CA VAL A 216 3.01 -3.65 -4.25
C VAL A 216 4.36 -3.41 -4.92
N LYS A 217 5.17 -4.47 -5.13
CA LYS A 217 6.47 -4.36 -5.80
C LYS A 217 6.32 -3.81 -7.23
N VAL A 218 5.38 -4.34 -7.99
CA VAL A 218 5.11 -3.91 -9.37
C VAL A 218 4.65 -2.44 -9.42
N GLN A 219 3.74 -2.04 -8.53
CA GLN A 219 3.27 -0.65 -8.48
C GLN A 219 4.41 0.32 -8.13
N GLN A 220 5.25 0.01 -7.14
CA GLN A 220 6.39 0.87 -6.79
C GLN A 220 7.42 0.93 -7.91
N ARG A 221 7.77 -0.21 -8.55
CA ARG A 221 8.67 -0.23 -9.70
C ARG A 221 8.14 0.62 -10.86
N ASN A 222 6.86 0.51 -11.18
CA ASN A 222 6.23 1.28 -12.24
C ASN A 222 6.15 2.79 -11.92
N TRP A 223 5.92 3.12 -10.66
CA TRP A 223 5.86 4.52 -10.19
C TRP A 223 7.23 5.16 -10.23
N ILE A 224 8.26 4.49 -9.72
CA ILE A 224 9.64 4.95 -9.80
C ILE A 224 10.09 4.99 -11.26
N GLY A 225 9.70 4.01 -12.06
CA GLY A 225 9.82 4.00 -13.50
C GLY A 225 11.24 4.19 -14.00
N ARG A 226 12.18 3.35 -13.52
CA ARG A 226 13.56 3.33 -13.98
C ARG A 226 13.62 2.97 -15.46
N SER A 227 14.33 3.77 -16.22
CA SER A 227 14.59 3.52 -17.64
C SER A 227 16.07 3.73 -17.95
N GLU A 228 16.62 2.86 -18.76
CA GLU A 228 17.98 3.02 -19.29
C GLU A 228 17.93 3.45 -20.75
N GLY A 229 18.82 4.34 -21.11
CA GLY A 229 18.89 4.86 -22.47
C GLY A 229 20.14 5.69 -22.67
N ALA A 230 20.02 6.67 -23.55
CA ALA A 230 21.08 7.65 -23.83
C ALA A 230 20.54 9.07 -23.84
N GLU A 231 21.35 10.01 -23.40
CA GLU A 231 21.24 11.41 -23.80
C GLU A 231 22.01 11.58 -25.09
N VAL A 232 21.41 12.25 -26.07
CA VAL A 232 22.00 12.44 -27.42
C VAL A 232 21.93 13.90 -27.79
N ASP A 233 23.04 14.46 -28.26
CA ASP A 233 23.17 15.84 -28.67
C ASP A 233 22.95 15.99 -30.19
N PHE A 234 21.89 16.66 -30.57
CA PHE A 234 21.63 17.07 -31.95
C PHE A 234 22.11 18.50 -32.12
N ALA A 235 23.09 18.75 -32.97
CA ALA A 235 23.53 20.10 -33.31
C ALA A 235 22.42 20.84 -34.08
N ILE A 236 22.23 22.12 -33.83
CA ILE A 236 21.39 22.98 -34.65
C ILE A 236 22.23 23.57 -35.77
N LYS A 237 21.81 23.32 -37.01
CA LYS A 237 22.52 23.76 -38.22
C LYS A 237 22.90 25.24 -38.17
N ASP A 238 24.13 25.56 -38.54
CA ASP A 238 24.70 26.91 -38.63
C ASP A 238 24.63 27.70 -37.30
N THR A 239 24.69 27.00 -36.15
CA THR A 239 24.74 27.60 -34.80
C THR A 239 25.63 26.78 -33.87
N ASP A 240 25.99 27.33 -32.71
CA ASP A 240 26.67 26.62 -31.63
C ASP A 240 25.70 25.94 -30.67
N GLU A 241 24.39 26.07 -30.89
CA GLU A 241 23.34 25.48 -30.04
C GLU A 241 23.14 24.00 -30.34
N LYS A 242 22.79 23.26 -29.31
CA LYS A 242 22.47 21.84 -29.40
C LYS A 242 21.14 21.58 -28.73
N LEU A 243 20.39 20.60 -29.23
CA LEU A 243 19.23 20.02 -28.57
C LEU A 243 19.62 18.67 -28.01
N ARG A 244 19.64 18.57 -26.70
CA ARG A 244 19.88 17.30 -25.99
C ARG A 244 18.56 16.59 -25.78
N VAL A 245 18.46 15.33 -26.22
CA VAL A 245 17.31 14.45 -26.02
C VAL A 245 17.67 13.27 -25.16
N TYR A 246 16.70 12.80 -24.35
CA TYR A 246 16.79 11.51 -23.70
C TYR A 246 15.92 10.50 -24.45
N THR A 247 16.49 9.34 -24.78
CA THR A 247 15.75 8.25 -25.41
C THR A 247 16.06 6.90 -24.77
N THR A 248 15.03 6.07 -24.62
CA THR A 248 15.14 4.64 -24.23
C THR A 248 15.38 3.76 -25.44
N ARG A 249 15.27 4.32 -26.67
CA ARG A 249 15.44 3.65 -27.94
C ARG A 249 16.55 4.30 -28.79
N PRO A 250 17.80 4.38 -28.25
CA PRO A 250 18.90 4.90 -29.05
C PRO A 250 19.21 4.04 -30.28
N ASP A 251 18.82 2.76 -30.26
CA ASP A 251 18.88 1.84 -31.39
C ASP A 251 18.16 2.33 -32.65
N THR A 252 17.11 3.15 -32.47
CA THR A 252 16.29 3.67 -33.55
C THR A 252 16.74 5.04 -34.08
N LEU A 253 17.92 5.54 -33.69
CA LEU A 253 18.39 6.90 -34.00
C LEU A 253 18.43 7.18 -35.51
N PHE A 254 18.86 6.19 -36.33
CA PHE A 254 18.82 6.30 -37.79
C PHE A 254 17.42 6.48 -38.39
N GLY A 255 16.35 6.22 -37.61
CA GLY A 255 14.95 6.42 -37.99
C GLY A 255 14.37 7.74 -37.54
N ALA A 256 15.17 8.61 -36.91
CA ALA A 256 14.72 9.93 -36.49
C ALA A 256 14.48 10.80 -37.71
N THR A 257 13.24 11.27 -37.92
CA THR A 257 12.88 12.05 -39.09
C THR A 257 12.49 13.49 -38.79
N TYR A 258 12.28 13.80 -37.52
CA TYR A 258 12.06 15.16 -37.01
C TYR A 258 12.34 15.20 -35.51
N MET A 259 12.44 16.40 -34.95
CA MET A 259 12.53 16.66 -33.52
C MET A 259 11.32 17.42 -33.01
N VAL A 260 10.96 17.18 -31.77
CA VAL A 260 9.92 17.97 -31.10
C VAL A 260 10.45 18.48 -29.78
N ILE A 261 10.25 19.74 -29.50
CA ILE A 261 10.59 20.38 -28.23
C ILE A 261 9.33 20.95 -27.57
N ALA A 262 9.37 21.05 -26.24
CA ALA A 262 8.29 21.69 -25.49
C ALA A 262 8.11 23.16 -25.95
N PRO A 263 6.88 23.67 -26.01
CA PRO A 263 6.65 25.08 -26.39
C PRO A 263 7.39 26.10 -25.50
N GLU A 264 7.61 25.76 -24.25
CA GLU A 264 8.32 26.53 -23.22
C GLU A 264 9.83 26.26 -23.15
N HIS A 265 10.38 25.43 -24.03
CA HIS A 265 11.81 25.11 -24.04
C HIS A 265 12.69 26.32 -24.34
N ALA A 266 13.76 26.53 -23.56
CA ALA A 266 14.64 27.70 -23.66
C ALA A 266 15.27 27.89 -25.04
N ALA A 267 15.49 26.82 -25.81
CA ALA A 267 16.04 26.92 -27.18
C ALA A 267 15.13 27.70 -28.12
N VAL A 268 13.81 27.73 -27.90
CA VAL A 268 12.86 28.47 -28.74
C VAL A 268 13.18 29.97 -28.69
N ASP A 269 13.42 30.50 -27.49
CA ASP A 269 13.75 31.90 -27.30
C ASP A 269 15.17 32.27 -27.83
N LYS A 270 16.15 31.37 -27.62
CA LYS A 270 17.52 31.55 -28.14
C LYS A 270 17.58 31.56 -29.65
N LEU A 271 16.76 30.76 -30.31
CA LEU A 271 16.72 30.64 -31.77
C LEU A 271 15.76 31.62 -32.45
N LYS A 272 15.07 32.47 -31.68
CA LYS A 272 14.04 33.43 -32.15
C LYS A 272 14.42 34.17 -33.44
N ALA A 273 15.62 34.71 -33.52
CA ALA A 273 16.07 35.51 -34.66
C ALA A 273 16.16 34.74 -35.99
N ARG A 274 16.17 33.39 -35.92
CA ARG A 274 16.27 32.48 -37.08
C ARG A 274 14.95 31.83 -37.45
N ILE A 275 13.91 31.98 -36.62
CA ILE A 275 12.59 31.36 -36.83
C ILE A 275 11.77 32.30 -37.75
N ALA A 276 11.52 31.84 -38.98
CA ALA A 276 10.86 32.64 -39.99
C ALA A 276 9.35 32.86 -39.71
N ASN A 277 8.70 31.96 -38.97
CA ASN A 277 7.27 31.99 -38.60
C ASN A 277 7.05 32.30 -37.14
N TRP A 278 7.74 33.25 -36.57
CA TRP A 278 7.72 33.55 -35.14
C TRP A 278 6.32 33.83 -34.59
N ASP A 279 5.45 34.48 -35.32
CA ASP A 279 4.09 34.83 -34.90
C ASP A 279 3.23 33.54 -34.68
N ASP A 280 3.37 32.52 -35.54
CA ASP A 280 2.71 31.23 -35.40
C ASP A 280 3.21 30.51 -34.12
N VAL A 281 4.53 30.59 -33.87
CA VAL A 281 5.17 30.01 -32.68
C VAL A 281 4.64 30.66 -31.39
N VAL A 282 4.52 32.00 -31.37
CA VAL A 282 3.97 32.73 -30.21
C VAL A 282 2.52 32.33 -29.96
N ALA A 283 1.69 32.32 -30.99
CA ALA A 283 0.28 31.94 -30.87
C ALA A 283 0.12 30.52 -30.33
N TYR A 284 0.95 29.57 -30.80
CA TYR A 284 0.93 28.21 -30.32
C TYR A 284 1.39 28.09 -28.86
N ARG A 285 2.45 28.77 -28.45
CA ARG A 285 2.95 28.84 -27.07
C ARG A 285 1.87 29.33 -26.09
N GLU A 286 1.16 30.40 -26.47
CA GLU A 286 0.06 30.96 -25.68
C GLU A 286 -1.10 29.94 -25.51
N ALA A 287 -1.44 29.25 -26.59
CA ALA A 287 -2.48 28.22 -26.56
C ALA A 287 -2.07 27.01 -25.68
N ALA A 288 -0.83 26.56 -25.81
CA ALA A 288 -0.28 25.44 -25.01
C ALA A 288 -0.18 25.81 -23.53
N ALA A 289 0.18 27.05 -23.18
CA ALA A 289 0.29 27.50 -21.79
C ALA A 289 -1.05 27.50 -21.03
N ARG A 290 -2.18 27.45 -21.70
CA ARG A 290 -3.52 27.39 -21.12
C ARG A 290 -3.95 25.95 -20.76
N LYS A 291 -3.23 24.95 -21.27
CA LYS A 291 -3.55 23.52 -21.04
C LYS A 291 -2.77 22.99 -19.84
N SER A 292 -3.41 22.13 -19.04
CA SER A 292 -2.74 21.35 -18.02
C SER A 292 -1.87 20.24 -18.64
N ASP A 293 -0.89 19.72 -17.89
CA ASP A 293 -0.07 18.59 -18.36
C ASP A 293 -0.93 17.36 -18.68
N PHE A 294 -2.02 17.15 -17.92
CA PHE A 294 -2.97 16.06 -18.15
C PHE A 294 -3.74 16.22 -19.47
N GLU A 295 -4.20 17.44 -19.78
CA GLU A 295 -4.85 17.73 -21.08
C GLU A 295 -3.87 17.57 -22.23
N ARG A 296 -2.60 17.93 -22.02
CA ARG A 296 -1.54 17.82 -23.03
C ARG A 296 -1.17 16.38 -23.33
N THR A 297 -1.16 15.47 -22.34
CA THR A 297 -0.66 14.09 -22.49
C THR A 297 -1.75 13.04 -22.61
N GLU A 298 -2.84 13.14 -21.85
CA GLU A 298 -3.84 12.07 -21.72
C GLU A 298 -5.15 12.36 -22.48
N LEU A 299 -5.59 13.61 -22.51
CA LEU A 299 -6.88 13.97 -23.12
C LEU A 299 -6.76 14.32 -24.61
N SER A 300 -5.57 14.71 -25.09
CA SER A 300 -5.40 15.15 -26.49
C SER A 300 -5.28 13.96 -27.43
N LYS A 301 -6.40 13.60 -28.09
CA LYS A 301 -6.41 12.61 -29.17
C LYS A 301 -5.83 13.15 -30.47
N GLU A 302 -5.86 14.46 -30.67
CA GLU A 302 -5.37 15.10 -31.88
C GLU A 302 -3.99 15.71 -31.67
N LYS A 303 -3.01 15.30 -32.46
CA LYS A 303 -1.65 15.83 -32.39
C LYS A 303 -1.60 17.23 -33.01
N THR A 304 -1.09 18.21 -32.26
CA THR A 304 -0.90 19.58 -32.71
C THR A 304 0.57 19.99 -32.62
N GLY A 305 1.02 20.91 -33.43
CA GLY A 305 2.40 21.40 -33.42
C GLY A 305 2.65 22.46 -34.47
N VAL A 306 3.77 23.18 -34.32
CA VAL A 306 4.24 24.20 -35.26
C VAL A 306 5.72 23.93 -35.57
N GLU A 307 6.06 23.85 -36.85
CA GLU A 307 7.46 23.78 -37.28
C GLU A 307 8.17 25.14 -37.01
N LEU A 308 9.37 25.05 -36.44
CA LEU A 308 10.26 26.21 -36.34
C LEU A 308 10.95 26.42 -37.70
N LYS A 309 10.28 27.12 -38.62
CA LYS A 309 10.78 27.31 -39.99
C LYS A 309 12.12 28.04 -39.99
N GLY A 310 13.12 27.45 -40.67
CA GLY A 310 14.49 27.93 -40.69
C GLY A 310 15.41 27.24 -39.67
N ILE A 311 14.87 26.43 -38.78
CA ILE A 311 15.64 25.64 -37.82
C ILE A 311 15.69 24.17 -38.27
N LYS A 312 16.90 23.60 -38.35
CA LYS A 312 17.15 22.20 -38.64
C LYS A 312 18.09 21.63 -37.57
N ALA A 313 17.78 20.44 -37.07
CA ALA A 313 18.68 19.67 -36.24
C ALA A 313 19.46 18.68 -37.11
N VAL A 314 20.70 18.40 -36.74
CA VAL A 314 21.59 17.49 -37.46
C VAL A 314 21.66 16.19 -36.66
N ASP A 315 21.26 15.10 -37.28
CA ASP A 315 21.34 13.75 -36.70
C ASP A 315 22.84 13.37 -36.50
N PRO A 316 23.30 13.03 -35.29
CA PRO A 316 24.69 12.78 -35.04
C PRO A 316 25.26 11.52 -35.70
N VAL A 317 24.39 10.54 -36.10
CA VAL A 317 24.86 9.26 -36.63
C VAL A 317 25.08 9.23 -38.12
N ASP A 318 24.36 10.06 -38.90
CA ASP A 318 24.43 10.10 -40.36
C ASP A 318 24.47 11.49 -40.97
N GLY A 319 24.38 12.54 -40.17
CA GLY A 319 24.47 13.94 -40.57
C GLY A 319 23.22 14.48 -41.30
N ARG A 320 22.11 13.75 -41.31
CA ARG A 320 20.85 14.21 -41.91
C ARG A 320 20.32 15.45 -41.17
N GLU A 321 19.80 16.37 -41.97
CA GLU A 321 19.10 17.56 -41.45
C GLU A 321 17.61 17.23 -41.27
N ILE A 322 17.12 17.35 -40.07
CA ILE A 322 15.71 17.05 -39.73
C ILE A 322 15.01 18.32 -39.20
N PRO A 323 13.71 18.52 -39.48
CA PRO A 323 12.95 19.65 -39.00
C PRO A 323 12.74 19.61 -37.51
N VAL A 324 12.59 20.80 -36.89
CA VAL A 324 12.29 20.94 -35.45
C VAL A 324 10.90 21.54 -35.30
N PHE A 325 10.07 20.89 -34.49
CA PHE A 325 8.72 21.34 -34.14
C PHE A 325 8.63 21.72 -32.68
N ILE A 326 7.68 22.57 -32.31
CA ILE A 326 7.14 22.68 -30.97
C ILE A 326 5.80 21.94 -30.93
N SER A 327 5.56 21.20 -29.86
CA SER A 327 4.28 20.55 -29.65
C SER A 327 3.97 20.41 -28.17
N ASP A 328 2.69 20.52 -27.84
CA ASP A 328 2.19 20.50 -26.48
C ASP A 328 2.23 19.09 -25.82
N TYR A 329 2.40 18.02 -26.60
CA TYR A 329 2.59 16.68 -26.02
C TYR A 329 3.99 16.45 -25.43
N VAL A 330 4.96 17.34 -25.68
CA VAL A 330 6.29 17.33 -25.05
C VAL A 330 6.27 18.31 -23.87
N LEU A 331 6.68 17.81 -22.70
CA LEU A 331 6.72 18.62 -21.47
C LEU A 331 8.15 19.03 -21.15
N ALA A 332 8.38 20.32 -20.86
CA ALA A 332 9.68 20.81 -20.42
C ALA A 332 10.11 20.27 -19.05
N THR A 333 9.15 19.77 -18.28
CA THR A 333 9.38 19.18 -16.94
C THR A 333 9.75 17.70 -16.99
N TYR A 334 9.77 17.07 -18.18
CA TYR A 334 10.12 15.67 -18.36
C TYR A 334 11.34 15.50 -19.25
N GLY A 335 12.37 14.82 -18.73
CA GLY A 335 13.64 14.63 -19.43
C GLY A 335 14.31 15.97 -19.73
N THR A 336 14.69 16.16 -21.00
CA THR A 336 15.33 17.39 -21.49
C THR A 336 14.34 18.41 -22.06
N GLY A 337 13.04 18.09 -22.09
CA GLY A 337 12.03 18.92 -22.80
C GLY A 337 12.14 18.84 -24.32
N ALA A 338 12.91 17.91 -24.86
CA ALA A 338 13.12 17.65 -26.28
C ALA A 338 13.09 16.14 -26.55
N ILE A 339 12.53 15.74 -27.67
CA ILE A 339 12.52 14.35 -28.14
C ILE A 339 12.98 14.26 -29.60
N MET A 340 13.67 13.20 -29.94
CA MET A 340 13.78 12.74 -31.31
C MET A 340 12.56 11.92 -31.66
N ALA A 341 11.97 12.13 -32.80
CA ALA A 341 10.78 11.43 -33.24
C ALA A 341 11.10 10.33 -34.27
N VAL A 342 10.65 9.12 -33.97
CA VAL A 342 10.89 7.92 -34.79
C VAL A 342 9.53 7.33 -35.19
N PRO A 343 8.88 7.83 -36.23
CA PRO A 343 7.51 7.45 -36.60
C PRO A 343 7.31 5.97 -36.91
N ALA A 344 8.32 5.29 -37.42
CA ALA A 344 8.23 3.85 -37.69
C ALA A 344 8.08 3.00 -36.42
N HIS A 345 8.48 3.50 -35.25
CA HIS A 345 8.62 2.73 -34.02
C HIS A 345 7.99 3.37 -32.77
N ASP A 346 7.23 4.46 -32.91
CA ASP A 346 6.40 5.07 -31.87
C ASP A 346 5.07 5.53 -32.46
N THR A 347 3.96 5.11 -31.86
CA THR A 347 2.61 5.40 -32.36
C THR A 347 2.28 6.89 -32.34
N ARG A 348 2.75 7.64 -31.33
CA ARG A 348 2.51 9.08 -31.20
C ARG A 348 3.25 9.84 -32.29
N ASP A 349 4.49 9.42 -32.57
CA ASP A 349 5.31 10.01 -33.61
C ASP A 349 4.75 9.65 -34.99
N TRP A 350 4.20 8.44 -35.13
CA TRP A 350 3.55 8.00 -36.36
C TRP A 350 2.31 8.86 -36.70
N ASP A 351 1.43 9.08 -35.71
CA ASP A 351 0.24 9.91 -35.87
C ASP A 351 0.61 11.35 -36.26
N PHE A 352 1.65 11.90 -35.62
CA PHE A 352 2.16 13.23 -35.92
C PHE A 352 2.75 13.29 -37.32
N ALA A 353 3.60 12.33 -37.69
CA ALA A 353 4.21 12.26 -39.02
C ALA A 353 3.16 12.16 -40.12
N LYS A 354 2.13 11.35 -39.95
CA LYS A 354 1.00 11.25 -40.91
C LYS A 354 0.27 12.55 -41.05
N LYS A 355 0.01 13.25 -39.94
CA LYS A 355 -0.69 14.55 -39.97
C LYS A 355 0.12 15.63 -40.69
N PHE A 356 1.43 15.70 -40.47
CA PHE A 356 2.30 16.74 -41.01
C PHE A 356 3.03 16.35 -42.32
N GLY A 357 2.75 15.14 -42.86
CA GLY A 357 3.36 14.63 -44.07
C GLY A 357 4.87 14.40 -43.99
N LEU A 358 5.35 13.97 -42.79
CA LEU A 358 6.76 13.74 -42.52
C LEU A 358 7.18 12.32 -42.92
N PRO A 359 8.47 12.06 -43.24
CA PRO A 359 8.94 10.72 -43.60
C PRO A 359 8.80 9.73 -42.47
N ILE A 360 8.49 8.48 -42.82
CA ILE A 360 8.47 7.32 -41.89
C ILE A 360 9.50 6.32 -42.41
N VAL A 361 10.58 6.11 -41.65
CA VAL A 361 11.72 5.25 -42.04
C VAL A 361 11.80 4.05 -41.09
N GLU A 362 11.62 2.86 -41.66
CA GLU A 362 11.79 1.61 -40.90
C GLU A 362 13.27 1.38 -40.57
N VAL A 363 13.56 1.16 -39.26
CA VAL A 363 14.92 0.85 -38.79
C VAL A 363 14.97 -0.42 -37.93
N VAL A 364 13.84 -0.99 -37.58
CA VAL A 364 13.72 -2.32 -36.95
C VAL A 364 12.71 -3.12 -37.75
N SER A 365 13.17 -4.22 -38.35
CA SER A 365 12.33 -5.15 -39.09
C SER A 365 11.70 -6.20 -38.17
N GLY A 366 10.57 -6.73 -38.55
CA GLY A 366 9.87 -7.79 -37.80
C GLY A 366 8.35 -7.55 -37.65
N GLY A 367 7.89 -6.37 -38.02
CA GLY A 367 6.48 -6.01 -38.04
C GLY A 367 5.84 -6.01 -39.41
N GLU A 368 4.61 -5.52 -39.48
CA GLU A 368 3.91 -5.20 -40.71
C GLU A 368 4.47 -3.90 -41.35
N ASP A 369 3.93 -3.50 -42.51
CA ASP A 369 4.30 -2.29 -43.22
C ASP A 369 4.19 -1.03 -42.30
N VAL A 370 5.33 -0.45 -41.99
CA VAL A 370 5.41 0.77 -41.11
C VAL A 370 4.67 1.99 -41.68
N GLN A 371 4.32 1.96 -42.99
CA GLN A 371 3.48 3.00 -43.60
C GLN A 371 2.01 2.86 -43.19
N LYS A 372 1.59 1.72 -42.67
CA LYS A 372 0.22 1.46 -42.19
C LYS A 372 0.08 1.59 -40.69
N ALA A 373 1.10 1.18 -39.93
CA ALA A 373 1.14 1.29 -38.48
C ALA A 373 2.59 1.26 -37.96
N ALA A 374 2.87 1.90 -36.83
CA ALA A 374 4.16 1.83 -36.19
C ALA A 374 4.44 0.41 -35.63
N TYR A 375 5.66 -0.10 -35.83
CA TYR A 375 6.15 -1.32 -35.16
C TYR A 375 6.79 -0.94 -33.82
N THR A 376 6.10 -1.25 -32.73
CA THR A 376 6.45 -0.76 -31.39
C THR A 376 7.09 -1.82 -30.49
N ASP A 377 7.35 -3.03 -30.98
CA ASP A 377 8.06 -4.04 -30.19
C ASP A 377 9.47 -3.55 -29.86
N VAL A 378 9.83 -3.63 -28.58
CA VAL A 378 11.11 -3.13 -28.05
C VAL A 378 12.14 -4.24 -27.81
N GLU A 379 11.74 -5.49 -27.95
CA GLU A 379 12.56 -6.67 -27.65
C GLU A 379 12.87 -7.50 -28.91
N GLU A 380 11.92 -7.63 -29.80
CA GLU A 380 12.04 -8.41 -31.02
C GLU A 380 12.39 -7.53 -32.23
N GLY A 381 12.96 -8.14 -33.23
CA GLY A 381 13.33 -7.50 -34.50
C GLY A 381 14.84 -7.38 -34.72
N VAL A 382 15.18 -7.07 -35.96
CA VAL A 382 16.55 -6.90 -36.44
C VAL A 382 16.71 -5.53 -37.07
N LEU A 383 17.80 -4.84 -36.74
CA LEU A 383 18.08 -3.50 -37.26
C LEU A 383 18.30 -3.53 -38.79
N CYS A 384 17.63 -2.60 -39.47
CA CYS A 384 17.77 -2.35 -40.90
C CYS A 384 17.85 -0.84 -41.16
N ASN A 385 18.32 -0.41 -42.30
CA ASN A 385 18.50 1.03 -42.66
C ASN A 385 19.23 1.83 -41.58
N SER A 386 20.12 1.19 -40.79
CA SER A 386 20.73 1.75 -39.58
C SER A 386 22.26 1.70 -39.63
N GLY A 387 22.85 1.79 -40.82
CA GLY A 387 24.30 1.85 -41.02
C GLY A 387 25.04 0.71 -40.33
N PHE A 388 25.91 1.02 -39.37
CA PHE A 388 26.73 0.05 -38.65
C PHE A 388 25.93 -0.84 -37.66
N LEU A 389 24.65 -0.56 -37.42
CA LEU A 389 23.78 -1.37 -36.59
C LEU A 389 23.00 -2.43 -37.38
N ASN A 390 23.05 -2.40 -38.73
CA ASN A 390 22.31 -3.35 -39.56
C ASN A 390 22.63 -4.80 -39.21
N GLY A 391 21.60 -5.63 -39.08
CA GLY A 391 21.71 -7.03 -38.78
C GLY A 391 21.85 -7.37 -37.28
N LEU A 392 21.98 -6.37 -36.43
CA LEU A 392 22.00 -6.58 -34.96
C LEU A 392 20.58 -6.76 -34.40
N SER A 393 20.47 -7.53 -33.33
CA SER A 393 19.24 -7.52 -32.52
C SER A 393 19.07 -6.18 -31.81
N VAL A 394 17.84 -5.85 -31.41
CA VAL A 394 17.54 -4.60 -30.68
C VAL A 394 18.43 -4.43 -29.43
N ALA A 395 18.64 -5.49 -28.65
CA ALA A 395 19.47 -5.45 -27.45
C ALA A 395 20.96 -5.16 -27.78
N GLN A 396 21.50 -5.81 -28.84
CA GLN A 396 22.87 -5.57 -29.29
C GLN A 396 23.05 -4.14 -29.82
N ALA A 397 22.08 -3.68 -30.62
CA ALA A 397 22.07 -2.35 -31.20
C ALA A 397 22.05 -1.25 -30.13
N LYS A 398 21.20 -1.38 -29.10
CA LYS A 398 21.17 -0.43 -27.96
C LYS A 398 22.54 -0.27 -27.32
N LYS A 399 23.23 -1.38 -27.04
CA LYS A 399 24.56 -1.32 -26.45
C LYS A 399 25.56 -0.68 -27.39
N THR A 400 25.60 -1.14 -28.66
CA THR A 400 26.56 -0.67 -29.68
C THR A 400 26.40 0.84 -29.93
N ILE A 401 25.19 1.33 -30.07
CA ILE A 401 24.95 2.74 -30.35
C ILE A 401 25.32 3.63 -29.14
N ILE A 402 25.02 3.19 -27.91
CA ILE A 402 25.40 3.95 -26.73
C ILE A 402 26.93 4.07 -26.63
N ASP A 403 27.64 2.97 -26.85
CA ASP A 403 29.11 2.97 -26.80
C ASP A 403 29.67 3.88 -27.90
N TRP A 404 29.09 3.86 -29.12
CA TRP A 404 29.43 4.77 -30.21
C TRP A 404 29.18 6.25 -29.88
N LEU A 405 28.00 6.58 -29.29
CA LEU A 405 27.67 7.96 -28.90
C LEU A 405 28.67 8.53 -27.88
N VAL A 406 29.09 7.71 -26.91
CA VAL A 406 30.09 8.09 -25.89
C VAL A 406 31.46 8.30 -26.54
N GLU A 407 31.92 7.39 -27.41
CA GLU A 407 33.19 7.49 -28.11
C GLU A 407 33.27 8.76 -28.97
N HIS A 408 32.21 9.09 -29.68
CA HIS A 408 32.13 10.27 -30.55
C HIS A 408 31.78 11.57 -29.82
N LYS A 409 31.58 11.51 -28.48
CA LYS A 409 31.25 12.67 -27.63
C LYS A 409 29.98 13.43 -28.08
N VAL A 410 29.03 12.70 -28.65
CA VAL A 410 27.72 13.23 -29.08
C VAL A 410 26.58 12.68 -28.22
N GLY A 411 26.88 11.96 -27.16
CA GLY A 411 25.89 11.47 -26.20
C GLY A 411 26.54 10.75 -25.02
N GLU A 412 25.72 10.35 -24.07
CA GLU A 412 26.14 9.60 -22.88
C GLU A 412 25.08 8.59 -22.45
N ARG A 413 25.52 7.51 -21.80
CA ARG A 413 24.61 6.56 -21.15
C ARG A 413 23.88 7.24 -20.00
N LYS A 414 22.58 7.06 -19.93
CA LYS A 414 21.76 7.69 -18.89
C LYS A 414 20.72 6.74 -18.32
N VAL A 415 20.65 6.73 -17.00
CA VAL A 415 19.51 6.16 -16.27
C VAL A 415 18.59 7.31 -15.86
N ASN A 416 17.33 7.18 -16.16
CA ASN A 416 16.31 8.16 -15.81
C ASN A 416 15.17 7.50 -15.03
N TYR A 417 14.39 8.32 -14.31
CA TYR A 417 13.28 7.89 -13.48
C TYR A 417 12.04 8.72 -13.79
N LYS A 418 10.86 8.08 -13.78
CA LYS A 418 9.58 8.81 -13.85
C LYS A 418 9.28 9.53 -12.54
N LEU A 419 9.75 8.98 -11.42
CA LEU A 419 9.62 9.56 -10.09
C LEU A 419 10.12 11.01 -10.12
N ARG A 420 9.36 11.90 -9.49
CA ARG A 420 9.70 13.31 -9.31
C ARG A 420 9.90 13.62 -7.84
N ASP A 421 10.60 14.71 -7.56
CA ASP A 421 10.78 15.17 -6.19
C ASP A 421 9.43 15.46 -5.54
N TRP A 422 9.34 15.14 -4.28
CA TRP A 422 8.11 15.22 -3.51
C TRP A 422 7.77 16.67 -3.17
N VAL A 423 6.62 17.17 -3.65
CA VAL A 423 6.05 18.47 -3.27
C VAL A 423 5.60 18.40 -1.83
N PHE A 424 6.39 18.98 -0.92
CA PHE A 424 6.31 18.68 0.50
C PHE A 424 5.51 19.71 1.30
N SER A 425 5.63 21.01 1.04
CA SER A 425 4.92 22.00 1.86
C SER A 425 3.44 22.18 1.51
N ARG A 426 2.65 22.59 2.51
CA ARG A 426 1.21 22.87 2.40
C ARG A 426 0.90 24.27 2.94
N GLN A 427 0.02 24.98 2.25
CA GLN A 427 -0.45 26.31 2.60
C GLN A 427 -1.67 26.21 3.54
N ARG A 428 -1.48 25.51 4.65
CA ARG A 428 -2.54 25.17 5.61
C ARG A 428 -2.05 25.41 7.04
N TYR A 429 -3.01 25.56 7.98
CA TYR A 429 -2.70 25.76 9.38
C TYR A 429 -2.40 24.45 10.12
N TRP A 430 -3.26 23.42 9.93
CA TRP A 430 -3.20 22.19 10.72
C TRP A 430 -2.20 21.18 10.14
N GLY A 431 -0.94 21.38 10.45
CA GLY A 431 0.20 20.57 10.05
C GLY A 431 1.44 20.92 10.86
N GLU A 432 2.47 20.09 10.83
CA GLU A 432 3.74 20.37 11.51
C GLU A 432 4.40 21.61 10.91
N PRO A 433 4.75 22.65 11.72
CA PRO A 433 5.50 23.79 11.23
C PRO A 433 6.86 23.39 10.68
N ILE A 434 7.23 23.97 9.55
CA ILE A 434 8.58 23.79 8.98
C ILE A 434 9.57 24.63 9.79
N PRO A 435 10.59 24.02 10.43
CA PRO A 435 11.45 24.69 11.40
C PRO A 435 12.57 25.51 10.73
N LEU A 436 12.19 26.41 9.82
CA LEU A 436 13.11 27.31 9.11
C LEU A 436 12.70 28.76 9.27
N VAL A 437 13.70 29.63 9.19
CA VAL A 437 13.55 31.07 9.29
C VAL A 437 14.17 31.73 8.07
N LYS A 438 13.45 32.65 7.42
CA LYS A 438 13.94 33.45 6.31
C LYS A 438 14.55 34.74 6.82
N CYS A 439 15.85 34.88 6.64
CA CYS A 439 16.62 36.09 6.92
C CYS A 439 17.08 36.74 5.60
N GLU A 440 16.97 38.05 5.49
CA GLU A 440 17.41 38.73 4.26
C GLU A 440 18.93 38.66 4.04
N LYS A 441 19.71 38.57 5.13
CA LYS A 441 21.17 38.45 5.02
C LYS A 441 21.65 37.02 4.86
N CYS A 442 21.05 36.07 5.60
CA CYS A 442 21.54 34.68 5.68
C CYS A 442 20.76 33.70 4.80
N GLY A 443 19.65 34.13 4.16
CA GLY A 443 18.77 33.24 3.45
C GLY A 443 17.88 32.39 4.39
N TRP A 444 17.64 31.13 4.02
CA TRP A 444 16.92 30.19 4.87
C TRP A 444 17.86 29.62 5.95
N VAL A 445 17.50 29.75 7.21
CA VAL A 445 18.29 29.35 8.36
C VAL A 445 17.48 28.35 9.20
N PRO A 446 18.07 27.18 9.56
CA PRO A 446 17.44 26.23 10.48
C PRO A 446 17.21 26.83 11.86
N VAL A 447 16.07 26.51 12.46
CA VAL A 447 15.86 26.70 13.89
C VAL A 447 16.84 25.77 14.63
N PRO A 448 17.54 26.23 15.69
CA PRO A 448 18.41 25.36 16.49
C PRO A 448 17.66 24.14 17.03
N GLU A 449 18.31 22.98 17.03
CA GLU A 449 17.66 21.71 17.40
C GLU A 449 17.17 21.67 18.85
N ASP A 450 17.86 22.40 19.75
CA ASP A 450 17.48 22.59 21.16
C ASP A 450 16.27 23.49 21.37
N GLN A 451 15.81 24.18 20.31
CA GLN A 451 14.62 25.01 20.30
C GLN A 451 13.40 24.31 19.66
N LEU A 452 13.55 23.07 19.26
CA LEU A 452 12.43 22.28 18.77
C LEU A 452 11.57 21.75 19.93
N PRO A 453 10.26 21.62 19.75
CA PRO A 453 9.50 21.89 18.53
C PRO A 453 9.12 23.36 18.33
N VAL A 454 9.04 23.79 17.07
CA VAL A 454 8.33 25.03 16.70
C VAL A 454 6.84 24.72 16.77
N LEU A 455 6.14 25.35 17.70
CA LEU A 455 4.70 25.14 17.93
C LEU A 455 3.84 25.97 16.98
N LEU A 456 2.63 25.48 16.69
CA LEU A 456 1.58 26.29 16.06
C LEU A 456 1.07 27.36 17.04
N PRO A 457 0.75 28.58 16.57
CA PRO A 457 0.09 29.56 17.40
C PRO A 457 -1.38 29.17 17.64
N GLU A 458 -1.89 29.47 18.82
CA GLU A 458 -3.33 29.42 19.10
C GLU A 458 -4.05 30.54 18.38
N VAL A 459 -5.05 30.22 17.55
CA VAL A 459 -5.76 31.21 16.76
C VAL A 459 -7.23 30.85 16.56
N ASP A 460 -8.07 31.88 16.49
CA ASP A 460 -9.50 31.70 16.25
C ASP A 460 -9.86 31.60 14.75
N ASN A 461 -9.01 32.17 13.85
CA ASN A 461 -9.25 32.15 12.41
C ASN A 461 -8.00 31.65 11.67
N TYR A 462 -8.18 30.53 10.99
CA TYR A 462 -7.16 29.84 10.20
C TYR A 462 -7.68 29.42 8.81
N GLU A 463 -8.68 30.13 8.28
CA GLU A 463 -9.21 29.84 6.95
C GLU A 463 -8.15 30.02 5.86
N PRO A 464 -8.07 29.07 4.91
CA PRO A 464 -7.11 29.14 3.83
C PRO A 464 -7.43 30.32 2.89
N THR A 465 -6.38 30.98 2.41
CA THR A 465 -6.50 32.19 1.59
C THR A 465 -6.71 31.86 0.10
N ASP A 466 -7.40 32.73 -0.64
CA ASP A 466 -7.56 32.58 -2.10
C ASP A 466 -6.26 32.93 -2.84
N SER A 467 -5.37 33.73 -2.24
CA SER A 467 -4.02 34.00 -2.77
C SER A 467 -3.13 32.75 -2.76
N GLY A 468 -3.51 31.74 -1.96
CA GLY A 468 -2.75 30.52 -1.76
C GLY A 468 -1.51 30.72 -0.89
N GLU A 469 -1.53 31.74 -0.02
CA GLU A 469 -0.61 31.86 1.10
C GLU A 469 -1.17 31.15 2.32
N SER A 470 -0.29 30.62 3.15
CA SER A 470 -0.68 29.98 4.40
C SER A 470 -1.43 30.94 5.31
N PRO A 471 -2.48 30.52 6.03
CA PRO A 471 -3.11 31.34 7.08
C PRO A 471 -2.11 31.85 8.13
N LEU A 472 -1.07 31.09 8.41
CA LEU A 472 0.01 31.48 9.33
C LEU A 472 0.72 32.78 8.90
N SER A 473 0.75 33.09 7.61
CA SER A 473 1.43 34.32 7.11
C SER A 473 0.82 35.63 7.64
N LYS A 474 -0.44 35.59 8.07
CA LYS A 474 -1.16 36.74 8.65
C LYS A 474 -0.95 36.91 10.15
N MET A 475 -0.27 35.96 10.79
CA MET A 475 -0.07 35.94 12.25
C MET A 475 1.26 36.60 12.63
N GLU A 476 1.29 37.93 12.56
CA GLU A 476 2.53 38.73 12.70
C GLU A 476 3.31 38.40 13.97
N SER A 477 2.64 38.16 15.11
CA SER A 477 3.27 37.83 16.39
C SER A 477 4.02 36.50 16.38
N TRP A 478 3.60 35.57 15.50
CA TRP A 478 4.23 34.25 15.34
C TRP A 478 5.26 34.29 14.20
N VAL A 479 4.94 34.93 13.08
CA VAL A 479 5.81 34.99 11.89
C VAL A 479 7.10 35.74 12.15
N ASN A 480 7.01 36.90 12.80
CA ASN A 480 8.18 37.72 13.05
C ASN A 480 9.05 37.15 14.19
N THR A 481 10.33 36.99 13.89
CA THR A 481 11.31 36.39 14.80
C THR A 481 12.70 36.97 14.54
N THR A 482 13.70 36.51 15.22
CA THR A 482 15.10 36.85 15.03
C THR A 482 15.85 35.70 14.30
N CYS A 483 16.78 36.07 13.44
CA CYS A 483 17.63 35.10 12.77
C CYS A 483 18.55 34.39 13.76
N PRO A 484 18.51 33.05 13.86
CA PRO A 484 19.40 32.32 14.77
C PRO A 484 20.89 32.45 14.44
N CYS A 485 21.22 32.82 13.18
CA CYS A 485 22.60 32.94 12.72
C CYS A 485 23.19 34.33 13.00
N CYS A 486 22.45 35.43 12.72
CA CYS A 486 23.01 36.78 12.77
C CYS A 486 22.24 37.73 13.68
N GLY A 487 21.18 37.30 14.37
CA GLY A 487 20.36 38.11 15.26
C GLY A 487 19.50 39.18 14.58
N ALA A 488 19.53 39.32 13.25
CA ALA A 488 18.71 40.30 12.53
C ALA A 488 17.22 39.91 12.54
N PRO A 489 16.30 40.86 12.31
CA PRO A 489 14.88 40.55 12.10
C PRO A 489 14.72 39.53 10.96
N ALA A 490 13.85 38.57 11.19
CA ALA A 490 13.61 37.45 10.24
C ALA A 490 12.16 36.97 10.36
N LYS A 491 11.75 36.10 9.44
CA LYS A 491 10.40 35.55 9.40
C LYS A 491 10.42 34.03 9.42
N ARG A 492 9.56 33.41 10.24
CA ARG A 492 9.34 31.95 10.19
C ARG A 492 8.77 31.55 8.84
N GLU A 493 9.10 30.32 8.42
CA GLU A 493 8.36 29.67 7.31
C GLU A 493 6.89 29.51 7.75
N THR A 494 5.97 29.82 6.83
CA THR A 494 4.53 29.81 7.10
C THR A 494 3.81 28.62 6.49
N ASP A 495 4.43 27.91 5.56
CA ASP A 495 3.94 26.63 5.09
C ASP A 495 4.14 25.56 6.18
N THR A 496 3.26 24.57 6.21
CA THR A 496 3.35 23.41 7.08
C THR A 496 3.74 22.17 6.30
N MET A 497 4.19 21.13 7.00
CA MET A 497 4.45 19.82 6.40
C MET A 497 3.12 19.12 6.07
N PRO A 498 3.09 18.19 5.11
CA PRO A 498 1.91 17.37 4.85
C PRO A 498 1.71 16.35 5.97
N GLN A 499 0.50 15.81 6.12
CA GLN A 499 0.24 14.69 7.04
C GLN A 499 1.19 13.50 6.86
N TRP A 500 1.67 13.29 5.62
CA TRP A 500 2.61 12.23 5.28
C TRP A 500 3.99 12.38 5.95
N ALA A 501 4.34 13.55 6.46
CA ALA A 501 5.57 13.74 7.22
C ALA A 501 5.54 12.98 8.53
N GLY A 502 4.51 13.22 9.36
CA GLY A 502 4.31 12.49 10.60
C GLY A 502 4.17 11.00 10.40
N SER A 503 3.42 10.57 9.38
CA SER A 503 3.22 9.14 9.10
C SER A 503 4.43 8.45 8.46
N SER A 504 5.48 9.16 8.05
CA SER A 504 6.65 8.54 7.41
C SER A 504 7.64 7.89 8.38
N TRP A 505 7.46 8.02 9.70
CA TRP A 505 8.41 7.49 10.67
C TRP A 505 7.78 6.93 11.97
N TYR A 506 6.46 6.87 12.09
CA TYR A 506 5.73 6.45 13.30
C TYR A 506 6.09 5.05 13.79
N PHE A 507 6.41 4.13 12.89
CA PHE A 507 6.88 2.79 13.21
C PHE A 507 8.20 2.78 14.00
N LEU A 508 9.06 3.78 13.81
CA LEU A 508 10.25 3.99 14.62
C LEU A 508 9.87 4.51 16.02
N ARG A 509 8.92 5.43 16.08
CA ARG A 509 8.48 6.02 17.35
C ARG A 509 7.79 5.01 18.25
N TYR A 510 7.04 4.07 17.69
CA TYR A 510 6.44 2.99 18.46
C TYR A 510 7.46 2.10 19.19
N ALA A 511 8.66 1.97 18.67
CA ALA A 511 9.72 1.22 19.35
C ALA A 511 10.16 1.87 20.66
N ASP A 512 10.08 3.20 20.77
CA ASP A 512 10.43 3.97 22.00
C ASP A 512 9.65 5.28 22.04
N PRO A 513 8.34 5.27 22.36
CA PRO A 513 7.48 6.43 22.24
C PRO A 513 7.77 7.56 23.24
N HIS A 514 8.42 7.23 24.35
CA HIS A 514 8.67 8.16 25.44
C HIS A 514 10.10 8.75 25.44
N CYS A 515 10.92 8.41 24.47
CA CYS A 515 12.26 8.98 24.33
C CYS A 515 12.16 10.47 23.96
N ASP A 516 12.78 11.33 24.75
CA ASP A 516 12.82 12.78 24.56
C ASP A 516 14.16 13.29 23.99
N THR A 517 15.17 12.44 23.99
CA THR A 517 16.55 12.76 23.57
C THR A 517 16.90 12.33 22.15
N ALA A 518 16.13 11.41 21.56
CA ALA A 518 16.31 10.89 20.21
C ALA A 518 14.97 10.48 19.60
N LEU A 519 14.96 10.09 18.31
CA LEU A 519 13.80 9.44 17.64
C LEU A 519 13.30 8.22 18.43
N GLY A 520 14.23 7.53 19.05
CA GLY A 520 14.14 6.37 19.89
C GLY A 520 15.56 5.98 20.32
N ARG A 521 15.69 5.34 21.47
CA ARG A 521 16.98 4.83 21.93
C ARG A 521 17.49 3.76 20.96
N TRP A 522 18.81 3.77 20.70
CA TRP A 522 19.44 2.89 19.74
C TRP A 522 19.18 1.40 20.04
N ASP A 523 19.19 1.01 21.31
CA ASP A 523 18.99 -0.38 21.74
C ASP A 523 17.54 -0.84 21.47
N GLU A 524 16.55 0.02 21.71
CA GLU A 524 15.14 -0.25 21.40
C GLU A 524 14.93 -0.37 19.89
N LEU A 525 15.48 0.58 19.12
CA LEU A 525 15.41 0.53 17.65
C LEU A 525 16.10 -0.70 17.11
N LYS A 526 17.26 -1.06 17.63
CA LYS A 526 18.02 -2.26 17.20
C LYS A 526 17.28 -3.55 17.53
N TYR A 527 16.54 -3.58 18.64
CA TYR A 527 15.76 -4.75 19.01
C TYR A 527 14.49 -4.89 18.15
N TRP A 528 13.69 -3.82 18.03
CA TRP A 528 12.39 -3.90 17.37
C TRP A 528 12.44 -3.83 15.84
N MET A 529 13.38 -3.04 15.28
CA MET A 529 13.44 -2.86 13.82
C MET A 529 14.19 -3.99 13.10
N PRO A 530 13.87 -4.22 11.83
CA PRO A 530 12.73 -3.70 11.08
C PRO A 530 11.40 -4.33 11.54
N VAL A 531 10.28 -3.73 11.14
CA VAL A 531 8.94 -4.29 11.34
C VAL A 531 8.85 -5.66 10.67
N ASP A 532 8.35 -6.67 11.38
CA ASP A 532 8.32 -8.04 10.85
C ASP A 532 7.17 -8.26 9.88
N TRP A 533 5.97 -7.73 10.19
CA TRP A 533 4.83 -7.83 9.29
C TRP A 533 3.96 -6.57 9.36
N TYR A 534 3.80 -5.93 8.20
CA TYR A 534 2.99 -4.73 8.04
C TYR A 534 1.79 -5.00 7.11
N ASN A 535 0.58 -4.68 7.55
CA ASN A 535 -0.63 -4.75 6.72
C ASN A 535 -1.27 -3.37 6.54
N GLY A 536 -1.75 -3.06 5.33
CA GLY A 536 -2.43 -1.80 5.04
C GLY A 536 -3.04 -1.75 3.65
N GLY A 537 -3.65 -0.60 3.31
CA GLY A 537 -4.35 -0.39 2.05
C GLY A 537 -3.44 -0.36 0.82
N MET A 538 -3.96 -0.79 -0.33
CA MET A 538 -3.23 -0.73 -1.61
C MET A 538 -3.04 0.70 -2.11
N GLU A 539 -3.92 1.62 -1.74
CA GLU A 539 -3.86 3.05 -2.08
C GLU A 539 -2.59 3.74 -1.57
N HIS A 540 -2.03 3.23 -0.47
CA HIS A 540 -0.82 3.79 0.13
C HIS A 540 0.49 3.30 -0.50
N THR A 541 0.43 2.42 -1.49
CA THR A 541 1.62 1.80 -2.11
C THR A 541 2.60 2.84 -2.67
N THR A 542 2.10 3.89 -3.32
CA THR A 542 2.90 4.98 -3.92
C THR A 542 2.85 6.28 -3.12
N LEU A 543 2.15 6.30 -2.00
CA LEU A 543 2.04 7.39 -1.04
C LEU A 543 2.86 7.09 0.21
N HIS A 544 2.19 6.82 1.33
CA HIS A 544 2.81 6.57 2.63
C HIS A 544 3.94 5.54 2.58
N LEU A 545 3.73 4.38 1.94
CA LEU A 545 4.72 3.30 1.92
C LEU A 545 6.01 3.73 1.20
N LEU A 546 5.90 4.48 0.11
CA LEU A 546 7.07 4.99 -0.62
C LEU A 546 7.79 6.07 0.19
N TYR A 547 7.05 7.00 0.80
CA TYR A 547 7.62 8.08 1.59
C TYR A 547 8.30 7.57 2.87
N SER A 548 7.67 6.61 3.57
CA SER A 548 8.25 6.01 4.77
C SER A 548 9.53 5.23 4.48
N ARG A 549 9.60 4.51 3.35
CA ARG A 549 10.82 3.84 2.91
C ARG A 549 11.93 4.85 2.56
N PHE A 550 11.58 5.95 1.89
CA PHE A 550 12.53 7.03 1.61
C PHE A 550 13.10 7.65 2.90
N TRP A 551 12.25 7.99 3.86
CA TRP A 551 12.70 8.56 5.13
C TRP A 551 13.53 7.57 5.94
N ASN A 552 13.15 6.30 5.96
CA ASN A 552 13.92 5.25 6.63
C ASN A 552 15.32 5.07 6.02
N LEU A 553 15.43 4.98 4.68
CA LEU A 553 16.70 4.92 3.98
C LEU A 553 17.59 6.14 4.29
N PHE A 554 17.01 7.32 4.31
CA PHE A 554 17.72 8.54 4.67
C PHE A 554 18.23 8.51 6.11
N LEU A 555 17.38 8.14 7.07
CA LEU A 555 17.76 8.02 8.48
C LEU A 555 18.85 6.95 8.70
N TYR A 556 18.80 5.86 7.94
CA TYR A 556 19.85 4.85 7.94
C TYR A 556 21.18 5.42 7.39
N ASP A 557 21.14 6.14 6.29
CA ASP A 557 22.35 6.75 5.69
C ASP A 557 23.05 7.75 6.61
N ILE A 558 22.30 8.45 7.45
CA ILE A 558 22.87 9.38 8.44
C ILE A 558 23.23 8.69 9.78
N GLY A 559 23.03 7.38 9.90
CA GLY A 559 23.34 6.59 11.09
C GLY A 559 22.39 6.81 12.27
N ALA A 560 21.16 7.31 12.03
CA ALA A 560 20.16 7.54 13.07
C ALA A 560 19.36 6.28 13.45
N ILE A 561 19.31 5.28 12.56
CA ILE A 561 18.59 4.01 12.75
C ILE A 561 19.40 2.81 12.22
N PRO A 562 19.13 1.59 12.71
CA PRO A 562 19.98 0.42 12.43
C PRO A 562 19.72 -0.28 11.09
N ASN A 563 18.56 -0.06 10.43
CA ASN A 563 18.13 -0.86 9.28
C ASN A 563 17.79 0.00 8.06
N ALA A 564 18.25 -0.41 6.87
CA ALA A 564 17.98 0.29 5.62
C ALA A 564 16.51 0.18 5.19
N GLU A 565 15.90 -1.01 5.28
CA GLU A 565 14.46 -1.18 5.02
C GLU A 565 13.65 -1.17 6.31
N ALA A 566 12.49 -0.49 6.25
CA ALA A 566 11.59 -0.32 7.38
C ALA A 566 10.80 -1.59 7.71
N TYR A 567 10.45 -2.37 6.68
CA TYR A 567 9.49 -3.48 6.76
C TYR A 567 10.05 -4.73 6.10
N LYS A 568 9.98 -5.89 6.78
CA LYS A 568 10.35 -7.18 6.19
C LYS A 568 9.26 -7.71 5.26
N LYS A 569 8.01 -7.73 5.75
CA LYS A 569 6.87 -8.27 5.03
C LYS A 569 5.76 -7.24 4.92
N ARG A 570 5.18 -7.07 3.73
CA ARG A 570 4.03 -6.21 3.48
C ARG A 570 2.92 -6.97 2.78
N THR A 571 1.73 -6.97 3.39
CA THR A 571 0.49 -7.50 2.82
C THR A 571 -0.56 -6.40 2.74
N SER A 572 -1.60 -6.62 1.94
CA SER A 572 -2.68 -5.67 1.81
C SER A 572 -4.03 -6.36 1.93
N HIS A 573 -5.00 -5.62 2.41
CA HIS A 573 -6.40 -6.05 2.53
C HIS A 573 -7.26 -5.43 1.44
N GLY A 574 -8.37 -6.11 1.13
CA GLY A 574 -9.41 -5.58 0.26
C GLY A 574 -10.33 -4.61 1.01
N MET A 575 -11.01 -3.75 0.28
CA MET A 575 -11.92 -2.76 0.82
C MET A 575 -13.26 -3.39 1.20
N ILE A 576 -13.82 -3.04 2.36
CA ILE A 576 -15.22 -3.32 2.67
C ILE A 576 -16.09 -2.24 2.05
N LEU A 577 -17.01 -2.66 1.20
CA LEU A 577 -17.97 -1.81 0.52
C LEU A 577 -19.28 -1.70 1.33
N GLY A 578 -20.05 -0.66 1.11
CA GLY A 578 -21.42 -0.58 1.61
C GLY A 578 -22.29 -1.72 1.06
N ALA A 579 -23.45 -1.95 1.66
CA ALA A 579 -24.38 -2.99 1.22
C ALA A 579 -24.82 -2.87 -0.25
N ASN A 580 -24.69 -1.67 -0.82
CA ASN A 580 -24.96 -1.37 -2.24
C ASN A 580 -23.75 -1.69 -3.18
N GLY A 581 -22.65 -2.22 -2.66
CA GLY A 581 -21.44 -2.53 -3.43
C GLY A 581 -20.57 -1.32 -3.76
N GLU A 582 -20.85 -0.14 -3.21
CA GLU A 582 -20.04 1.07 -3.40
C GLU A 582 -19.11 1.35 -2.22
N LYS A 583 -18.02 2.08 -2.46
CA LYS A 583 -17.12 2.57 -1.40
C LYS A 583 -17.92 3.34 -0.35
N MET A 584 -17.75 2.98 0.93
CA MET A 584 -18.38 3.71 2.03
C MET A 584 -17.86 5.14 2.11
N SER A 585 -18.79 6.09 2.21
CA SER A 585 -18.45 7.48 2.46
C SER A 585 -19.58 8.20 3.19
N LYS A 586 -19.21 9.16 4.07
CA LYS A 586 -20.21 9.96 4.81
C LYS A 586 -21.11 10.78 3.88
N SER A 587 -20.56 11.26 2.77
CA SER A 587 -21.30 12.03 1.77
C SER A 587 -22.37 11.20 1.03
N ARG A 588 -22.20 9.87 0.96
CA ARG A 588 -23.14 8.94 0.33
C ARG A 588 -24.14 8.35 1.32
N GLY A 589 -23.97 8.57 2.62
CA GLY A 589 -24.85 8.03 3.67
C GLY A 589 -24.87 6.50 3.77
N ASN A 590 -23.84 5.82 3.25
CA ASN A 590 -23.75 4.34 3.22
C ASN A 590 -22.70 3.79 4.20
N VAL A 591 -22.27 4.59 5.17
CA VAL A 591 -21.33 4.19 6.23
C VAL A 591 -22.06 3.33 7.25
N ILE A 592 -21.45 2.20 7.62
CA ILE A 592 -21.92 1.31 8.67
C ILE A 592 -21.03 1.52 9.89
N ASN A 593 -21.67 1.85 11.02
CA ASN A 593 -20.97 2.11 12.28
C ASN A 593 -20.66 0.77 12.99
N PRO A 594 -19.41 0.52 13.39
CA PRO A 594 -19.07 -0.67 14.16
C PRO A 594 -19.76 -0.72 15.53
N ASP A 595 -20.03 0.41 16.18
CA ASP A 595 -20.71 0.44 17.49
C ASP A 595 -22.11 -0.19 17.42
N ASP A 596 -22.88 0.17 16.40
CA ASP A 596 -24.24 -0.38 16.19
C ASP A 596 -24.18 -1.87 15.91
N THR A 597 -23.20 -2.30 15.10
CA THR A 597 -23.02 -3.71 14.77
C THR A 597 -22.60 -4.51 15.99
N ILE A 598 -21.66 -4.01 16.78
CA ILE A 598 -21.18 -4.69 18.00
C ILE A 598 -22.29 -4.75 19.05
N ALA A 599 -23.12 -3.71 19.18
CA ALA A 599 -24.27 -3.73 20.08
C ALA A 599 -25.28 -4.83 19.69
N GLU A 600 -25.44 -5.10 18.38
CA GLU A 600 -26.36 -6.14 17.90
C GLU A 600 -25.81 -7.55 18.03
N ILE A 601 -24.55 -7.79 17.60
CA ILE A 601 -24.02 -9.16 17.45
C ILE A 601 -22.86 -9.48 18.40
N GLY A 602 -22.27 -8.51 19.07
CA GLY A 602 -21.05 -8.64 19.89
C GLY A 602 -19.75 -8.46 19.11
N ALA A 603 -18.67 -8.11 19.81
CA ALA A 603 -17.36 -7.85 19.22
C ALA A 603 -16.74 -9.10 18.59
N ASP A 604 -16.85 -10.26 19.22
CA ASP A 604 -16.28 -11.51 18.68
C ASP A 604 -16.96 -11.94 17.37
N ALA A 605 -18.28 -11.77 17.25
CA ALA A 605 -19.01 -12.05 16.01
C ALA A 605 -18.68 -11.01 14.92
N PHE A 606 -18.48 -9.75 15.29
CA PHE A 606 -18.02 -8.71 14.41
C PHE A 606 -16.63 -9.03 13.85
N ARG A 607 -15.64 -9.32 14.69
CA ARG A 607 -14.27 -9.75 14.32
C ARG A 607 -14.29 -10.94 13.38
N MET A 608 -15.09 -11.98 13.74
CA MET A 608 -15.24 -13.18 12.92
C MET A 608 -15.80 -12.85 11.55
N TYR A 609 -16.82 -11.99 11.46
CA TYR A 609 -17.42 -11.64 10.17
C TYR A 609 -16.46 -10.85 9.28
N GLU A 610 -15.69 -9.90 9.85
CA GLU A 610 -14.61 -9.18 9.13
C GLU A 610 -13.64 -10.14 8.41
N MET A 611 -13.38 -11.30 9.00
CA MET A 611 -12.45 -12.29 8.49
C MET A 611 -13.12 -13.38 7.64
N PHE A 612 -14.42 -13.62 7.84
CA PHE A 612 -15.15 -14.71 7.16
C PHE A 612 -15.86 -14.29 5.88
N MET A 613 -16.16 -13.02 5.69
CA MET A 613 -16.98 -12.50 4.58
C MET A 613 -16.45 -12.80 3.18
N GLY A 614 -15.18 -13.23 3.04
CA GLY A 614 -14.55 -13.62 1.77
C GLY A 614 -13.03 -13.58 1.82
N ALA A 615 -12.38 -13.65 0.66
CA ALA A 615 -10.93 -13.57 0.59
C ALA A 615 -10.44 -12.21 1.09
N PHE A 616 -9.37 -12.23 1.89
CA PHE A 616 -8.92 -11.06 2.65
C PHE A 616 -8.48 -9.88 1.75
N ASP A 617 -7.92 -10.18 0.58
CA ASP A 617 -7.41 -9.21 -0.40
C ASP A 617 -8.47 -8.71 -1.40
N GLN A 618 -9.71 -9.17 -1.30
CA GLN A 618 -10.80 -8.78 -2.21
C GLN A 618 -11.68 -7.68 -1.61
N ALA A 619 -12.21 -6.83 -2.50
CA ALA A 619 -13.23 -5.87 -2.13
C ALA A 619 -14.60 -6.60 -2.01
N ILE A 620 -15.26 -6.45 -0.86
CA ILE A 620 -16.47 -7.24 -0.54
C ILE A 620 -17.54 -6.33 0.06
N PRO A 621 -18.81 -6.42 -0.41
CA PRO A 621 -19.91 -5.69 0.18
C PRO A 621 -20.29 -6.25 1.56
N TRP A 622 -20.64 -5.36 2.49
CA TRP A 622 -21.13 -5.72 3.82
C TRP A 622 -22.48 -6.43 3.76
N SER A 623 -22.63 -7.48 4.56
CA SER A 623 -23.91 -8.21 4.73
C SER A 623 -24.24 -8.39 6.22
N THR A 624 -25.28 -7.73 6.68
CA THR A 624 -25.76 -7.87 8.08
C THR A 624 -26.20 -9.31 8.39
N GLU A 625 -26.83 -9.99 7.43
CA GLU A 625 -27.20 -11.39 7.61
C GLU A 625 -25.98 -12.33 7.73
N GLY A 626 -24.91 -12.04 6.99
CA GLY A 626 -23.63 -12.76 7.12
C GLY A 626 -23.06 -12.58 8.54
N ALA A 627 -23.08 -11.35 9.05
CA ALA A 627 -22.62 -11.02 10.40
C ALA A 627 -23.45 -11.75 11.48
N ARG A 628 -24.78 -11.78 11.35
CA ARG A 628 -25.66 -12.60 12.23
C ARG A 628 -25.37 -14.09 12.11
N GLY A 629 -24.93 -14.57 10.94
CA GLY A 629 -24.48 -15.96 10.75
C GLY A 629 -23.27 -16.29 11.62
N CYS A 630 -22.31 -15.40 11.74
CA CYS A 630 -21.15 -15.55 12.64
C CYS A 630 -21.59 -15.56 14.10
N ARG A 631 -22.55 -14.72 14.50
CA ARG A 631 -23.12 -14.74 15.85
C ARG A 631 -23.74 -16.11 16.18
N ARG A 632 -24.53 -16.69 15.27
CA ARG A 632 -25.11 -18.03 15.45
C ARG A 632 -24.05 -19.11 15.60
N PHE A 633 -22.93 -19.00 14.89
CA PHE A 633 -21.82 -19.95 15.04
C PHE A 633 -21.15 -19.83 16.41
N ILE A 634 -20.89 -18.61 16.90
CA ILE A 634 -20.36 -18.39 18.25
C ILE A 634 -21.28 -19.00 19.31
N GLU A 635 -22.60 -18.82 19.21
CA GLU A 635 -23.57 -19.43 20.12
C GLU A 635 -23.56 -20.95 20.03
N ARG A 636 -23.32 -21.54 18.87
CA ARG A 636 -23.13 -23.00 18.75
C ARG A 636 -21.86 -23.46 19.46
N VAL A 637 -20.76 -22.75 19.33
CA VAL A 637 -19.53 -23.06 20.08
C VAL A 637 -19.78 -22.91 21.56
N TRP A 638 -20.44 -21.83 22.00
CA TRP A 638 -20.81 -21.62 23.42
C TRP A 638 -21.57 -22.79 24.03
N ARG A 639 -22.49 -23.39 23.28
CA ARG A 639 -23.31 -24.56 23.78
C ARG A 639 -22.50 -25.86 23.84
N LEU A 640 -21.27 -25.95 23.34
CA LEU A 640 -20.46 -27.16 23.51
C LEU A 640 -20.19 -27.48 24.96
N GLN A 641 -20.18 -26.50 25.87
CA GLN A 641 -20.08 -26.75 27.32
C GLN A 641 -21.21 -27.60 27.89
N ASP A 642 -22.40 -27.63 27.26
CA ASP A 642 -23.54 -28.47 27.70
C ASP A 642 -23.37 -29.93 27.40
N ILE A 643 -22.46 -30.31 26.50
CA ILE A 643 -22.15 -31.66 26.07
C ILE A 643 -20.71 -32.07 26.37
N LEU A 644 -20.00 -31.25 27.19
CA LEU A 644 -18.62 -31.49 27.60
C LEU A 644 -18.57 -32.69 28.55
N THR A 645 -17.63 -33.62 28.33
CA THR A 645 -17.35 -34.76 29.20
C THR A 645 -16.07 -34.52 30.04
N ASP A 646 -15.85 -35.30 31.05
CA ASP A 646 -14.63 -35.23 31.89
C ASP A 646 -13.41 -35.90 31.24
N GLU A 647 -13.53 -36.45 30.04
CA GLU A 647 -12.45 -37.12 29.32
C GLU A 647 -11.42 -36.10 28.83
N GLU A 648 -10.14 -36.26 29.23
CA GLU A 648 -9.05 -35.30 28.94
C GLU A 648 -8.47 -35.41 27.51
N GLY A 649 -8.50 -36.60 26.90
CA GLY A 649 -7.91 -36.89 25.59
C GLY A 649 -8.76 -36.42 24.40
N VAL A 650 -8.25 -36.65 23.21
CA VAL A 650 -9.01 -36.61 21.95
C VAL A 650 -9.42 -38.04 21.61
N ARG A 651 -10.70 -38.24 21.27
CA ARG A 651 -11.18 -39.55 20.84
C ARG A 651 -10.57 -39.95 19.50
N HIS A 652 -10.35 -41.25 19.34
CA HIS A 652 -9.72 -41.80 18.12
C HIS A 652 -10.39 -41.32 16.83
N GLU A 653 -11.71 -41.28 16.81
CA GLU A 653 -12.50 -40.86 15.63
C GLU A 653 -12.38 -39.38 15.31
N LEU A 654 -11.90 -38.56 16.24
CA LEU A 654 -11.65 -37.16 16.08
C LEU A 654 -10.14 -36.78 16.01
N GLU A 655 -9.23 -37.74 16.13
CA GLU A 655 -7.79 -37.50 16.04
C GLU A 655 -7.43 -36.88 14.69
N ALA A 656 -7.87 -37.45 13.57
CA ALA A 656 -7.60 -36.91 12.24
C ALA A 656 -8.28 -35.55 12.00
N PRO A 657 -9.58 -35.35 12.30
CA PRO A 657 -10.25 -34.07 12.21
C PRO A 657 -9.59 -32.94 13.01
N VAL A 658 -9.18 -33.19 14.27
CA VAL A 658 -8.55 -32.14 15.11
C VAL A 658 -7.17 -31.76 14.60
N ASN A 659 -6.34 -32.76 14.22
CA ASN A 659 -5.01 -32.48 13.67
C ASN A 659 -5.11 -31.72 12.32
N ALA A 660 -6.04 -32.11 11.45
CA ALA A 660 -6.30 -31.44 10.20
C ALA A 660 -6.79 -29.99 10.40
N MET A 661 -7.67 -29.75 11.39
CA MET A 661 -8.13 -28.40 11.76
C MET A 661 -6.97 -27.56 12.26
N ILE A 662 -6.16 -28.04 13.22
CA ILE A 662 -5.02 -27.28 13.76
C ILE A 662 -4.05 -26.92 12.65
N LYS A 663 -3.65 -27.90 11.80
CA LYS A 663 -2.78 -27.66 10.65
C LYS A 663 -3.35 -26.60 9.72
N LYS A 664 -4.61 -26.78 9.29
CA LYS A 664 -5.30 -25.89 8.36
C LYS A 664 -5.39 -24.47 8.90
N VAL A 665 -5.79 -24.30 10.15
CA VAL A 665 -5.90 -22.97 10.80
C VAL A 665 -4.53 -22.34 10.93
N SER A 666 -3.49 -23.09 11.33
CA SER A 666 -2.12 -22.58 11.47
C SER A 666 -1.56 -22.05 10.15
N GLU A 667 -1.72 -22.82 9.06
CA GLU A 667 -1.24 -22.43 7.73
C GLU A 667 -2.06 -21.28 7.13
N ASP A 668 -3.37 -21.29 7.31
CA ASP A 668 -4.26 -20.28 6.74
C ASP A 668 -4.09 -18.93 7.42
N TYR A 669 -3.81 -18.86 8.72
CA TYR A 669 -3.49 -17.60 9.39
C TYR A 669 -2.19 -17.00 8.83
N GLU A 670 -1.14 -17.80 8.59
CA GLU A 670 0.11 -17.31 7.98
C GLU A 670 -0.08 -16.76 6.54
N ARG A 671 -1.08 -17.28 5.85
CA ARG A 671 -1.41 -16.87 4.47
C ARG A 671 -2.56 -15.86 4.40
N MET A 672 -3.04 -15.38 5.55
CA MET A 672 -4.23 -14.50 5.66
C MET A 672 -5.49 -15.06 4.97
N LYS A 673 -5.64 -16.39 4.98
CA LYS A 673 -6.82 -17.11 4.49
C LYS A 673 -7.82 -17.37 5.63
N TYR A 674 -8.19 -16.32 6.33
CA TYR A 674 -9.01 -16.40 7.54
C TYR A 674 -10.38 -17.06 7.30
N ASN A 675 -11.00 -16.80 6.16
CA ASN A 675 -12.29 -17.39 5.79
C ASN A 675 -12.23 -18.92 5.73
N THR A 676 -11.15 -19.49 5.19
CA THR A 676 -10.98 -20.94 5.11
C THR A 676 -10.57 -21.55 6.46
N ALA A 677 -9.81 -20.83 7.27
CA ALA A 677 -9.51 -21.22 8.66
C ALA A 677 -10.79 -21.31 9.50
N ILE A 678 -11.64 -20.27 9.44
CA ILE A 678 -12.94 -20.26 10.15
C ILE A 678 -13.84 -21.39 9.63
N ALA A 679 -13.89 -21.62 8.31
CA ALA A 679 -14.66 -22.74 7.75
C ALA A 679 -14.17 -24.11 8.25
N ALA A 680 -12.86 -24.29 8.42
CA ALA A 680 -12.30 -25.54 8.99
C ALA A 680 -12.76 -25.75 10.44
N MET A 681 -12.76 -24.69 11.26
CA MET A 681 -13.29 -24.75 12.63
C MET A 681 -14.81 -25.01 12.65
N MET A 682 -15.58 -24.42 11.73
CA MET A 682 -17.02 -24.71 11.58
C MET A 682 -17.28 -26.18 11.24
N SER A 683 -16.47 -26.74 10.33
CA SER A 683 -16.55 -28.17 9.98
C SER A 683 -16.24 -29.07 11.17
N TYR A 684 -15.21 -28.74 11.95
CA TYR A 684 -14.85 -29.48 13.13
C TYR A 684 -15.96 -29.44 14.22
N VAL A 685 -16.60 -28.30 14.44
CA VAL A 685 -17.77 -28.17 15.32
C VAL A 685 -18.93 -29.04 14.84
N ASN A 686 -19.16 -29.18 13.53
CA ASN A 686 -20.18 -30.10 13.01
C ASN A 686 -19.86 -31.58 13.35
N GLU A 687 -18.57 -31.98 13.24
CA GLU A 687 -18.13 -33.32 13.62
C GLU A 687 -18.42 -33.60 15.12
N ILE A 688 -18.09 -32.63 16.00
CA ILE A 688 -18.40 -32.74 17.43
C ILE A 688 -19.91 -32.95 17.65
N TYR A 689 -20.75 -32.12 17.04
CA TYR A 689 -22.21 -32.26 17.18
C TYR A 689 -22.75 -33.58 16.63
N THR A 690 -22.15 -34.14 15.59
CA THR A 690 -22.50 -35.46 15.05
C THR A 690 -22.25 -36.55 16.07
N ARG A 691 -21.25 -36.40 16.97
CA ARG A 691 -20.93 -37.33 18.05
C ARG A 691 -21.79 -37.13 19.30
N GLY A 692 -22.47 -36.00 19.45
CA GLY A 692 -23.36 -35.68 20.56
C GLY A 692 -22.67 -35.34 21.89
N SER A 693 -21.33 -35.36 21.96
CA SER A 693 -20.51 -34.99 23.10
C SER A 693 -19.16 -34.44 22.65
N VAL A 694 -18.44 -33.73 23.53
CA VAL A 694 -17.08 -33.22 23.30
C VAL A 694 -16.21 -33.52 24.52
N THR A 695 -14.98 -33.99 24.31
CA THR A 695 -14.00 -34.18 25.37
C THR A 695 -13.27 -32.89 25.72
N ARG A 696 -12.62 -32.85 26.86
CA ARG A 696 -11.81 -31.65 27.24
C ARG A 696 -10.67 -31.36 26.24
N GLY A 697 -9.99 -32.43 25.76
CA GLY A 697 -8.92 -32.29 24.75
C GLY A 697 -9.42 -31.72 23.41
N GLU A 698 -10.57 -32.22 22.96
CA GLU A 698 -11.22 -31.75 21.71
C GLU A 698 -11.66 -30.28 21.79
N LEU A 699 -12.30 -29.89 22.91
CA LEU A 699 -12.74 -28.53 23.13
C LEU A 699 -11.54 -27.58 23.31
N ARG A 700 -10.52 -28.00 24.08
CA ARG A 700 -9.28 -27.21 24.25
C ARG A 700 -8.62 -26.86 22.92
N ALA A 701 -8.48 -27.83 22.02
CA ALA A 701 -7.89 -27.59 20.69
C ALA A 701 -8.70 -26.58 19.87
N LEU A 702 -10.03 -26.67 19.87
CA LEU A 702 -10.90 -25.72 19.18
C LEU A 702 -10.77 -24.32 19.77
N LEU A 703 -10.84 -24.16 21.09
CA LEU A 703 -10.79 -22.86 21.76
C LEU A 703 -9.44 -22.15 21.52
N LEU A 704 -8.32 -22.87 21.53
CA LEU A 704 -7.01 -22.33 21.24
C LEU A 704 -6.92 -21.82 19.79
N CYS A 705 -7.41 -22.58 18.81
CA CYS A 705 -7.42 -22.16 17.40
C CYS A 705 -8.37 -20.98 17.13
N LEU A 706 -9.50 -20.92 17.85
CA LEU A 706 -10.52 -19.89 17.66
C LEU A 706 -10.23 -18.60 18.44
N ASN A 707 -9.43 -18.65 19.50
CA ASN A 707 -9.14 -17.51 20.36
C ASN A 707 -8.66 -16.25 19.60
N PRO A 708 -7.73 -16.34 18.63
CA PRO A 708 -7.31 -15.16 17.91
C PRO A 708 -8.44 -14.41 17.17
N VAL A 709 -9.47 -15.13 16.73
CA VAL A 709 -10.65 -14.56 16.05
C VAL A 709 -11.69 -14.05 17.03
N SER A 710 -12.01 -14.87 18.04
CA SER A 710 -13.10 -14.63 19.01
C SER A 710 -12.57 -14.71 20.46
N PRO A 711 -11.72 -13.74 20.86
CA PRO A 711 -10.95 -13.87 22.09
C PRO A 711 -11.79 -13.84 23.37
N HIS A 712 -12.85 -13.04 23.42
CA HIS A 712 -13.63 -12.89 24.66
C HIS A 712 -14.41 -14.16 24.99
N MET A 713 -15.12 -14.71 24.02
CA MET A 713 -15.94 -15.92 24.20
C MET A 713 -15.07 -17.13 24.55
N THR A 714 -13.94 -17.28 23.90
CA THR A 714 -13.05 -18.44 24.13
C THR A 714 -12.38 -18.35 25.48
N GLU A 715 -11.95 -17.19 25.95
CA GLU A 715 -11.42 -16.97 27.29
C GLU A 715 -12.50 -17.32 28.37
N GLU A 716 -13.73 -16.84 28.16
CA GLU A 716 -14.83 -17.11 29.09
C GLU A 716 -15.14 -18.61 29.16
N MET A 717 -15.24 -19.30 28.03
CA MET A 717 -15.45 -20.74 28.00
C MET A 717 -14.30 -21.50 28.66
N TRP A 718 -13.07 -21.05 28.46
CA TRP A 718 -11.89 -21.66 29.08
C TRP A 718 -11.96 -21.58 30.61
N GLU A 719 -12.33 -20.40 31.15
CA GLU A 719 -12.52 -20.21 32.60
C GLU A 719 -13.69 -21.07 33.14
N ILE A 720 -14.85 -21.02 32.49
CA ILE A 720 -16.04 -21.80 32.92
C ILE A 720 -15.80 -23.29 32.87
N CYS A 721 -15.12 -23.78 31.85
CA CYS A 721 -14.80 -25.23 31.72
C CYS A 721 -13.63 -25.68 32.60
N GLY A 722 -12.98 -24.75 33.33
CA GLY A 722 -11.91 -25.06 34.27
C GLY A 722 -10.63 -25.62 33.62
N PHE A 723 -10.21 -25.04 32.50
CA PHE A 723 -8.99 -25.48 31.81
C PHE A 723 -7.69 -24.89 32.40
N GLY A 724 -7.78 -24.13 33.48
CA GLY A 724 -6.63 -23.57 34.22
C GLY A 724 -6.35 -22.11 33.82
N GLU A 725 -5.07 -21.77 33.71
CA GLU A 725 -4.65 -20.40 33.39
C GLU A 725 -5.23 -19.88 32.07
N PRO A 726 -5.51 -18.56 31.92
CA PRO A 726 -6.16 -17.99 30.77
C PRO A 726 -5.48 -18.31 29.44
N ILE A 727 -6.23 -18.28 28.33
CA ILE A 727 -5.73 -18.65 27.00
C ILE A 727 -4.57 -17.74 26.56
N TYR A 728 -4.55 -16.47 26.92
CA TYR A 728 -3.45 -15.58 26.56
C TYR A 728 -2.09 -15.98 27.15
N THR A 729 -2.06 -16.93 28.11
CA THR A 729 -0.84 -17.54 28.66
C THR A 729 -0.51 -18.89 28.05
N GLN A 730 -1.39 -19.47 27.24
CA GLN A 730 -1.25 -20.81 26.68
C GLN A 730 -0.40 -20.78 25.39
N SER A 731 0.13 -21.96 25.05
CA SER A 731 0.86 -22.16 23.79
C SER A 731 -0.08 -22.48 22.63
N TRP A 732 0.35 -22.14 21.41
CA TRP A 732 -0.35 -22.55 20.18
C TRP A 732 -0.40 -24.07 20.06
N PRO A 733 -1.56 -24.66 19.70
CA PRO A 733 -1.67 -26.11 19.64
C PRO A 733 -0.83 -26.70 18.51
N THR A 734 -0.22 -27.84 18.77
CA THR A 734 0.54 -28.61 17.78
C THR A 734 -0.32 -29.69 17.14
N TYR A 735 0.05 -30.13 15.96
CA TYR A 735 -0.57 -31.23 15.25
C TYR A 735 0.46 -32.31 14.91
N ASP A 736 0.00 -33.56 14.80
CA ASP A 736 0.81 -34.69 14.38
C ASP A 736 0.50 -35.04 12.91
N GLU A 737 1.51 -34.93 12.06
CA GLU A 737 1.39 -35.22 10.62
C GLU A 737 0.95 -36.67 10.35
N ASN A 738 1.33 -37.63 11.22
CA ASN A 738 0.97 -39.02 11.05
C ASN A 738 -0.52 -39.29 11.36
N LYS A 739 -1.18 -38.34 12.03
CA LYS A 739 -2.60 -38.43 12.40
C LYS A 739 -3.52 -37.63 11.48
N LEU A 740 -3.01 -37.14 10.37
CA LEU A 740 -3.82 -36.37 9.40
C LEU A 740 -4.72 -37.24 8.51
N VAL A 741 -4.42 -38.51 8.39
CA VAL A 741 -5.18 -39.46 7.60
C VAL A 741 -6.03 -40.32 8.57
N ALA A 742 -7.34 -40.28 8.37
CA ALA A 742 -8.22 -41.20 9.08
C ALA A 742 -7.90 -42.63 8.66
N ASP A 743 -7.84 -43.56 9.66
CA ASP A 743 -7.65 -44.96 9.35
C ASP A 743 -8.77 -45.55 8.48
N GLU A 744 -9.99 -44.97 8.61
CA GLU A 744 -11.14 -45.31 7.80
C GLU A 744 -11.83 -44.06 7.23
N VAL A 745 -12.37 -44.19 6.01
CA VAL A 745 -13.13 -43.12 5.33
C VAL A 745 -14.51 -43.64 4.92
N GLU A 746 -15.53 -42.78 5.07
CA GLU A 746 -16.88 -43.10 4.60
C GLU A 746 -16.95 -42.91 3.07
N ILE A 747 -17.33 -43.98 2.38
CA ILE A 747 -17.57 -43.93 0.93
C ILE A 747 -19.02 -44.20 0.60
N ALA A 748 -19.51 -43.54 -0.48
CA ALA A 748 -20.86 -43.81 -0.99
C ALA A 748 -20.88 -45.13 -1.78
N VAL A 749 -21.84 -46.01 -1.47
CA VAL A 749 -22.11 -47.22 -2.28
C VAL A 749 -23.21 -46.92 -3.27
N GLN A 750 -22.87 -47.05 -4.55
CA GLN A 750 -23.78 -46.87 -5.67
C GLN A 750 -24.11 -48.20 -6.33
N ILE A 751 -25.38 -48.43 -6.65
CA ILE A 751 -25.84 -49.51 -7.49
C ILE A 751 -26.37 -48.91 -8.79
N LYS A 752 -25.77 -49.30 -9.92
CA LYS A 752 -26.11 -48.75 -11.24
C LYS A 752 -26.10 -47.21 -11.26
N GLY A 753 -25.08 -46.56 -10.60
CA GLY A 753 -24.90 -45.13 -10.57
C GLY A 753 -25.81 -44.33 -9.58
N LYS A 754 -26.69 -45.03 -8.83
CA LYS A 754 -27.51 -44.40 -7.76
C LYS A 754 -27.01 -44.76 -6.41
N VAL A 755 -26.79 -43.76 -5.55
CA VAL A 755 -26.37 -43.95 -4.14
C VAL A 755 -27.46 -44.74 -3.42
N ARG A 756 -27.08 -45.85 -2.79
CA ARG A 756 -27.96 -46.75 -2.05
C ARG A 756 -27.57 -46.91 -0.58
N GLY A 757 -26.35 -46.53 -0.22
CA GLY A 757 -25.85 -46.61 1.14
C GLY A 757 -24.47 -45.97 1.25
N ARG A 758 -23.92 -46.04 2.49
CA ARG A 758 -22.56 -45.60 2.79
C ARG A 758 -21.88 -46.66 3.67
N ILE A 759 -20.60 -46.81 3.54
CA ILE A 759 -19.79 -47.74 4.35
C ILE A 759 -18.48 -47.09 4.78
N MET A 760 -17.98 -47.42 5.96
CA MET A 760 -16.61 -47.11 6.38
C MET A 760 -15.65 -48.13 5.77
N VAL A 761 -14.55 -47.63 5.23
CA VAL A 761 -13.51 -48.46 4.60
C VAL A 761 -12.14 -47.95 5.00
N PRO A 762 -11.12 -48.80 5.15
CA PRO A 762 -9.76 -48.35 5.41
C PRO A 762 -9.29 -47.33 4.36
N ALA A 763 -8.75 -46.21 4.80
CA ALA A 763 -8.25 -45.15 3.92
C ALA A 763 -7.09 -45.60 3.02
N SER A 764 -6.38 -46.65 3.44
CA SER A 764 -5.26 -47.30 2.74
C SER A 764 -5.66 -48.11 1.49
N LEU A 765 -6.97 -48.36 1.28
CA LEU A 765 -7.44 -49.15 0.13
C LEU A 765 -7.11 -48.42 -1.19
N GLY A 766 -6.42 -49.12 -2.07
CA GLY A 766 -6.09 -48.69 -3.43
C GLY A 766 -7.24 -48.92 -4.42
N LYS A 767 -7.06 -48.43 -5.62
CA LYS A 767 -8.07 -48.53 -6.67
C LYS A 767 -8.46 -49.98 -7.03
N ASP A 768 -7.54 -50.92 -6.84
CA ASP A 768 -7.71 -52.34 -7.16
C ASP A 768 -8.37 -53.14 -6.01
N ASP A 769 -8.57 -52.55 -4.84
CA ASP A 769 -9.17 -53.20 -3.69
C ASP A 769 -10.71 -53.18 -3.69
N GLY A 770 -11.33 -52.65 -4.74
CA GLY A 770 -12.78 -52.51 -4.84
C GLY A 770 -13.54 -53.85 -4.72
N GLU A 771 -12.95 -54.95 -5.16
CA GLU A 771 -13.54 -56.28 -5.03
C GLU A 771 -13.64 -56.77 -3.59
N LYS A 772 -12.66 -56.47 -2.76
CA LYS A 772 -12.66 -56.78 -1.31
C LYS A 772 -13.87 -56.18 -0.59
N LEU A 773 -14.37 -55.04 -1.05
CA LEU A 773 -15.50 -54.35 -0.46
C LEU A 773 -16.86 -55.05 -0.70
N LEU A 774 -16.94 -55.99 -1.64
CA LEU A 774 -18.12 -56.83 -1.80
C LEU A 774 -18.38 -57.75 -0.62
N GLU A 775 -17.34 -58.02 0.20
CA GLU A 775 -17.47 -58.85 1.39
C GLU A 775 -18.10 -58.08 2.60
N ASN A 776 -18.14 -56.75 2.51
CA ASN A 776 -18.77 -55.91 3.54
C ASN A 776 -20.28 -56.22 3.64
N GLU A 777 -20.78 -56.49 4.85
CA GLU A 777 -22.16 -56.87 5.08
C GLU A 777 -23.19 -55.91 4.56
N THR A 778 -22.92 -54.61 4.64
CA THR A 778 -23.80 -53.53 4.12
C THR A 778 -23.83 -53.59 2.60
N VAL A 779 -22.68 -53.81 1.95
CA VAL A 779 -22.61 -53.92 0.48
C VAL A 779 -23.34 -55.19 0.01
N LYS A 780 -23.15 -56.37 0.71
CA LYS A 780 -23.88 -57.57 0.41
C LYS A 780 -25.39 -57.39 0.48
N LYS A 781 -25.88 -56.68 1.54
CA LYS A 781 -27.31 -56.37 1.69
C LYS A 781 -27.85 -55.48 0.57
N LEU A 782 -27.04 -54.54 0.09
CA LEU A 782 -27.44 -53.59 -0.97
C LEU A 782 -27.42 -54.23 -2.36
N VAL A 783 -26.51 -55.16 -2.61
CA VAL A 783 -26.39 -55.92 -3.86
C VAL A 783 -27.45 -57.03 -3.95
N GLY A 784 -27.75 -57.69 -2.83
CA GLY A 784 -28.65 -58.83 -2.77
C GLY A 784 -28.23 -59.97 -3.72
N ASP A 785 -29.17 -60.63 -4.39
CA ASP A 785 -28.95 -61.76 -5.31
C ASP A 785 -28.55 -61.29 -6.72
N ALA A 786 -28.26 -60.02 -6.93
CA ALA A 786 -27.95 -59.49 -8.27
C ALA A 786 -26.52 -59.89 -8.71
N GLN A 787 -26.37 -60.36 -9.94
CA GLN A 787 -25.07 -60.74 -10.49
C GLN A 787 -24.23 -59.47 -10.80
N VAL A 788 -23.10 -59.33 -10.09
CA VAL A 788 -22.16 -58.21 -10.30
C VAL A 788 -21.43 -58.37 -11.61
N LYS A 789 -21.55 -57.39 -12.49
CA LYS A 789 -20.88 -57.34 -13.79
C LYS A 789 -19.60 -56.51 -13.83
N LYS A 790 -19.59 -55.39 -13.05
CA LYS A 790 -18.44 -54.47 -12.98
C LYS A 790 -18.44 -53.75 -11.68
N ILE A 791 -17.24 -53.50 -11.15
CA ILE A 791 -16.98 -52.69 -9.98
C ILE A 791 -16.12 -51.50 -10.37
N ILE A 792 -16.48 -50.32 -9.91
CA ILE A 792 -15.69 -49.09 -10.06
C ILE A 792 -15.50 -48.51 -8.65
N PHE A 793 -14.28 -48.69 -8.15
CA PHE A 793 -13.90 -48.13 -6.85
C PHE A 793 -13.04 -46.86 -7.04
N VAL A 794 -13.45 -45.77 -6.42
CA VAL A 794 -12.69 -44.53 -6.34
C VAL A 794 -12.29 -44.37 -4.89
N PRO A 795 -11.02 -44.61 -4.51
CA PRO A 795 -10.55 -44.53 -3.17
C PRO A 795 -10.99 -43.25 -2.45
N GLY A 796 -11.45 -43.37 -1.22
CA GLY A 796 -11.92 -42.27 -0.40
C GLY A 796 -13.18 -41.56 -0.89
N ARG A 797 -13.91 -42.11 -1.87
CA ARG A 797 -15.03 -41.38 -2.51
C ARG A 797 -16.27 -42.22 -2.74
N LEU A 798 -16.16 -43.28 -3.53
CA LEU A 798 -17.32 -44.11 -3.83
C LEU A 798 -16.95 -45.50 -4.34
N LEU A 799 -17.87 -46.43 -4.09
CA LEU A 799 -17.92 -47.76 -4.73
C LEU A 799 -19.17 -47.82 -5.59
N ASN A 800 -19.02 -47.96 -6.90
CA ASN A 800 -20.14 -48.15 -7.83
C ASN A 800 -20.15 -49.58 -8.39
N ILE A 801 -21.22 -50.27 -8.10
CA ILE A 801 -21.46 -51.65 -8.51
C ILE A 801 -22.49 -51.67 -9.61
N VAL A 802 -22.09 -52.26 -10.74
CA VAL A 802 -22.95 -52.45 -11.91
C VAL A 802 -23.39 -53.94 -11.91
N CYS A 803 -24.69 -54.16 -11.69
CA CYS A 803 -25.31 -55.45 -11.71
C CYS A 803 -26.10 -55.67 -13.01
#